data_ff378724c19376a10213683fff604895
#
_entry.id   ff378724c19376a10213683fff604895
#
_cell.length_a   1.000
_cell.length_b   1.000
_cell.length_c   1.000
_cell.angle_alpha   90.00
_cell.angle_beta   90.00
_cell.angle_gamma   90.00
#
_symmetry.space_group_name_H-M   'P 1'
#
loop_
_entity.id
_entity.type
_entity.pdbx_description
1 polymer ?
#
loop_
_entity_poly.entity_id
_entity_poly.type
_entity_poly.pdbx_seq_one_letter_code
_entity_poly.pdbx_strand_id
1 'polypeptide(L)'
;MSRRTLVWVTLLVVLFSSGAAGLINQVVWQRALKVFLGGSESISSMIVVVVFLGGLGAGSWLAGRSALGLRDPLLALAVLELTLGAVNFGVRALLATDISDSVFAAQRVGTALGVPLWMIYGAGACIVLVLPCALMGATMPFAAEACQRRLGEAEPRRLGWLLFANTFGAVAGTLAGSGYLMPEYGRSATLLLAVALNIGAGTLALCMRSRGQVLAAATRTSGVSNQPRRAAPPSHIEWLSLALGFCALGYQMLLFRLVGWRHEPLPFTFAAVLAGFLLYWSIGAALSSGRYGPSLSTAMGLCGLMIAASLPVFVFDRLSPVTGVGSLLWFVVSRGYYFAPCVLFGYLFGRVAAAAAHSWGHDVGRVYAFNTVGSCAGVVAMTLVGYELPFFIAVAALALVMFALGGTQVARRGTTHARSLLYVVPTAGALAAIILPSFVDLSGVIIGLRLFHSRDGVVMVDRNRNLVWDGLWHSRLSQANDHVGSANWYLATAPVIAHKGPVREALVIGVGAGVTAATFAKSGARVDAYDVNPGLRQLYRRYPEGTLRVAENSAISIRWQDARSGLALSDKQFDVIQTQPLYLKQAGSGLLNSEQFYRLISKRLKPGGIFCLYSNGTPAQALVVRQTAAKVFAHHRSFSHGYLLLLSNEPLDLSEDSLRERFRSAGPFWDEVRSFDRTQTPSVFLQLFDPPDFPWGRGDLISTDDHPIVEYPSFVEARVRDLGYHDLPAPGFVR
;
A
#
# COMPACT_ATOMS: atom_id res chain seq x y z
N MET A 1 -11.75 31.60 29.73
CA MET A 1 -12.11 31.27 28.33
C MET A 1 -13.61 31.43 28.16
N SER A 2 -14.05 32.17 27.15
CA SER A 2 -15.49 32.30 26.87
C SER A 2 -16.10 30.94 26.55
N ARG A 3 -17.40 30.75 26.83
CA ARG A 3 -18.10 29.52 26.54
C ARG A 3 -18.09 29.16 25.03
N ARG A 4 -18.19 30.17 24.17
CA ARG A 4 -18.09 30.00 22.72
C ARG A 4 -16.70 29.48 22.33
N THR A 5 -15.63 30.02 22.94
CA THR A 5 -14.25 29.57 22.72
C THR A 5 -14.08 28.14 23.19
N LEU A 6 -14.67 27.74 24.32
CA LEU A 6 -14.56 26.37 24.82
C LEU A 6 -15.25 25.36 23.88
N VAL A 7 -16.48 25.65 23.39
CA VAL A 7 -17.17 24.81 22.41
C VAL A 7 -16.36 24.70 21.12
N TRP A 8 -15.83 25.81 20.64
CA TRP A 8 -15.01 25.84 19.44
C TRP A 8 -13.76 24.95 19.55
N VAL A 9 -12.97 25.11 20.61
CA VAL A 9 -11.78 24.29 20.87
C VAL A 9 -12.13 22.82 21.02
N THR A 10 -13.24 22.51 21.71
CA THR A 10 -13.70 21.12 21.86
C THR A 10 -14.04 20.48 20.52
N LEU A 11 -14.74 21.18 19.61
CA LEU A 11 -15.05 20.65 18.29
C LEU A 11 -13.77 20.40 17.47
N LEU A 12 -12.77 21.29 17.57
CA LEU A 12 -11.49 21.06 16.90
C LEU A 12 -10.75 19.83 17.45
N VAL A 13 -10.74 19.65 18.80
CA VAL A 13 -10.11 18.49 19.45
C VAL A 13 -10.82 17.19 19.09
N VAL A 14 -12.17 17.18 19.11
CA VAL A 14 -12.97 16.01 18.71
C VAL A 14 -12.67 15.63 17.27
N LEU A 15 -12.67 16.58 16.33
CA LEU A 15 -12.38 16.33 14.94
C LEU A 15 -10.93 15.88 14.72
N PHE A 16 -9.97 16.47 15.41
CA PHE A 16 -8.58 16.03 15.37
C PHE A 16 -8.44 14.58 15.83
N SER A 17 -9.06 14.22 16.96
CA SER A 17 -9.02 12.85 17.51
C SER A 17 -9.71 11.84 16.60
N SER A 18 -10.89 12.21 16.05
CA SER A 18 -11.63 11.39 15.11
C SER A 18 -10.85 11.18 13.79
N GLY A 19 -10.23 12.24 13.26
CA GLY A 19 -9.38 12.16 12.09
C GLY A 19 -8.16 11.26 12.31
N ALA A 20 -7.50 11.40 13.48
CA ALA A 20 -6.37 10.55 13.84
C ALA A 20 -6.78 9.08 13.95
N ALA A 21 -7.88 8.79 14.66
CA ALA A 21 -8.42 7.43 14.77
C ALA A 21 -8.77 6.83 13.40
N GLY A 22 -9.40 7.62 12.53
CA GLY A 22 -9.82 7.21 11.19
C GLY A 22 -8.64 6.74 10.35
N LEU A 23 -7.53 7.48 10.34
CA LEU A 23 -6.37 7.14 9.54
C LEU A 23 -5.49 6.05 10.17
N ILE A 24 -5.43 5.96 11.49
CA ILE A 24 -4.83 4.79 12.17
C ILE A 24 -5.56 3.53 11.70
N ASN A 25 -6.90 3.53 11.75
CA ASN A 25 -7.72 2.41 11.30
C ASN A 25 -7.45 2.07 9.82
N GLN A 26 -7.51 3.07 8.93
CA GLN A 26 -7.31 2.86 7.49
C GLN A 26 -5.98 2.18 7.19
N VAL A 27 -4.88 2.68 7.76
CA VAL A 27 -3.53 2.15 7.51
C VAL A 27 -3.38 0.73 8.06
N VAL A 28 -3.89 0.48 9.26
CA VAL A 28 -3.82 -0.86 9.86
C VAL A 28 -4.73 -1.84 9.12
N TRP A 29 -5.95 -1.42 8.73
CA TRP A 29 -6.85 -2.27 7.95
C TRP A 29 -6.27 -2.65 6.59
N GLN A 30 -5.60 -1.71 5.91
CA GLN A 30 -4.91 -2.02 4.66
C GLN A 30 -3.90 -3.15 4.85
N ARG A 31 -3.10 -3.08 5.91
CA ARG A 31 -2.10 -4.09 6.24
C ARG A 31 -2.73 -5.41 6.69
N ALA A 32 -3.77 -5.36 7.52
CA ALA A 32 -4.45 -6.55 8.03
C ALA A 32 -5.18 -7.30 6.91
N LEU A 33 -5.95 -6.58 6.09
CA LEU A 33 -6.71 -7.19 5.00
C LEU A 33 -5.82 -7.72 3.88
N LYS A 34 -4.62 -7.18 3.69
CA LYS A 34 -3.67 -7.69 2.70
C LYS A 34 -3.33 -9.17 2.93
N VAL A 35 -3.31 -9.64 4.18
CA VAL A 35 -3.12 -11.06 4.51
C VAL A 35 -4.17 -11.95 3.83
N PHE A 36 -5.40 -11.47 3.75
CA PHE A 36 -6.55 -12.20 3.21
C PHE A 36 -6.84 -11.88 1.76
N LEU A 37 -6.61 -10.61 1.37
CA LEU A 37 -6.90 -10.14 0.02
C LEU A 37 -5.95 -10.73 -1.00
N GLY A 38 -4.75 -11.10 -0.60
CA GLY A 38 -3.73 -11.57 -1.52
C GLY A 38 -3.48 -10.59 -2.67
N GLY A 39 -2.52 -10.86 -3.48
CA GLY A 39 -2.32 -10.06 -4.66
C GLY A 39 -1.40 -8.85 -4.44
N SER A 40 -1.38 -8.01 -5.43
CA SER A 40 -0.50 -6.86 -5.47
C SER A 40 -0.86 -5.80 -4.43
N GLU A 41 0.15 -5.07 -4.00
CA GLU A 41 -0.01 -3.90 -3.15
C GLU A 41 -1.05 -2.92 -3.73
N SER A 42 -1.03 -2.73 -5.05
CA SER A 42 -1.88 -1.79 -5.75
C SER A 42 -3.36 -2.16 -5.69
N ILE A 43 -3.72 -3.42 -5.93
CA ILE A 43 -5.12 -3.89 -5.91
C ILE A 43 -5.66 -3.89 -4.48
N SER A 44 -4.90 -4.40 -3.51
CA SER A 44 -5.33 -4.41 -2.12
C SER A 44 -5.51 -2.99 -1.57
N SER A 45 -4.58 -2.09 -1.88
CA SER A 45 -4.69 -0.67 -1.52
C SER A 45 -5.89 0.00 -2.18
N MET A 46 -6.12 -0.24 -3.48
CA MET A 46 -7.29 0.26 -4.20
C MET A 46 -8.59 -0.17 -3.52
N ILE A 47 -8.76 -1.46 -3.21
CA ILE A 47 -9.97 -1.99 -2.60
C ILE A 47 -10.22 -1.31 -1.25
N VAL A 48 -9.21 -1.27 -0.37
CA VAL A 48 -9.38 -0.67 0.97
C VAL A 48 -9.68 0.83 0.86
N VAL A 49 -8.97 1.57 -0.01
CA VAL A 49 -9.20 3.01 -0.18
C VAL A 49 -10.60 3.28 -0.76
N VAL A 50 -11.04 2.50 -1.75
CA VAL A 50 -12.38 2.66 -2.36
C VAL A 50 -13.48 2.35 -1.35
N VAL A 51 -13.35 1.27 -0.56
CA VAL A 51 -14.33 0.92 0.48
C VAL A 51 -14.35 1.98 1.58
N PHE A 52 -13.18 2.43 2.01
CA PHE A 52 -13.04 3.49 3.01
C PHE A 52 -13.69 4.80 2.54
N LEU A 53 -13.31 5.30 1.38
CA LEU A 53 -13.87 6.53 0.81
C LEU A 53 -15.36 6.37 0.49
N GLY A 54 -15.76 5.27 -0.13
CA GLY A 54 -17.15 4.99 -0.45
C GLY A 54 -18.04 4.99 0.78
N GLY A 55 -17.56 4.37 1.87
CA GLY A 55 -18.22 4.41 3.18
C GLY A 55 -18.33 5.84 3.72
N LEU A 56 -17.21 6.59 3.72
CA LEU A 56 -17.19 8.00 4.13
C LEU A 56 -18.21 8.85 3.35
N GLY A 57 -18.25 8.69 2.01
CA GLY A 57 -19.20 9.41 1.15
C GLY A 57 -20.64 9.07 1.47
N ALA A 58 -20.96 7.79 1.58
CA ALA A 58 -22.31 7.33 1.93
C ALA A 58 -22.74 7.85 3.31
N GLY A 59 -21.85 7.75 4.29
CA GLY A 59 -22.10 8.26 5.65
C GLY A 59 -22.29 9.77 5.70
N SER A 60 -21.46 10.52 5.00
CA SER A 60 -21.59 11.98 4.87
C SER A 60 -22.93 12.39 4.23
N TRP A 61 -23.35 11.66 3.19
CA TRP A 61 -24.60 11.95 2.51
C TRP A 61 -25.83 11.66 3.39
N LEU A 62 -25.84 10.49 4.08
CA LEU A 62 -26.91 10.11 4.99
C LEU A 62 -26.98 11.05 6.21
N ALA A 63 -25.83 11.35 6.81
CA ALA A 63 -25.74 12.25 7.95
C ALA A 63 -26.11 13.69 7.58
N GLY A 64 -25.71 14.18 6.40
CA GLY A 64 -26.10 15.48 5.90
C GLY A 64 -27.62 15.63 5.77
N ARG A 65 -28.31 14.60 5.30
CA ARG A 65 -29.79 14.59 5.21
C ARG A 65 -30.47 14.61 6.58
N SER A 66 -29.91 13.87 7.56
CA SER A 66 -30.47 13.77 8.90
C SER A 66 -30.09 14.95 9.80
N ALA A 67 -28.99 15.63 9.52
CA ALA A 67 -28.42 16.69 10.36
C ALA A 67 -29.42 17.81 10.69
N LEU A 68 -30.24 18.22 9.72
CA LEU A 68 -31.25 19.28 9.91
C LEU A 68 -32.35 18.87 10.89
N GLY A 69 -32.70 17.59 10.95
CA GLY A 69 -33.76 17.05 11.86
C GLY A 69 -33.24 16.76 13.27
N LEU A 70 -31.94 16.82 13.53
CA LEU A 70 -31.40 16.51 14.83
C LEU A 70 -31.80 17.55 15.87
N ARG A 71 -32.30 17.10 17.02
CA ARG A 71 -32.56 18.01 18.15
C ARG A 71 -31.30 18.57 18.77
N ASP A 72 -30.27 17.74 18.92
CA ASP A 72 -28.97 18.11 19.49
C ASP A 72 -27.83 17.47 18.65
N PRO A 73 -27.22 18.20 17.69
CA PRO A 73 -26.15 17.67 16.86
C PRO A 73 -24.87 17.32 17.64
N LEU A 74 -24.63 17.96 18.80
CA LEU A 74 -23.48 17.65 19.64
C LEU A 74 -23.66 16.31 20.36
N LEU A 75 -24.88 15.98 20.77
CA LEU A 75 -25.20 14.65 21.28
C LEU A 75 -25.07 13.59 20.21
N ALA A 76 -25.56 13.87 19.00
CA ALA A 76 -25.44 12.95 17.86
C ALA A 76 -23.97 12.67 17.55
N LEU A 77 -23.11 13.69 17.57
CA LEU A 77 -21.67 13.56 17.41
C LEU A 77 -21.04 12.71 18.53
N ALA A 78 -21.43 12.93 19.78
CA ALA A 78 -20.93 12.16 20.91
C ALA A 78 -21.30 10.67 20.81
N VAL A 79 -22.56 10.37 20.53
CA VAL A 79 -23.07 9.00 20.34
C VAL A 79 -22.37 8.33 19.14
N LEU A 80 -22.21 9.06 18.04
CA LEU A 80 -21.51 8.59 16.85
C LEU A 80 -20.08 8.14 17.18
N GLU A 81 -19.29 8.98 17.86
CA GLU A 81 -17.89 8.66 18.19
C GLU A 81 -17.80 7.48 19.17
N LEU A 82 -18.69 7.38 20.16
CA LEU A 82 -18.75 6.23 21.08
C LEU A 82 -19.13 4.93 20.34
N THR A 83 -20.12 5.00 19.44
CA THR A 83 -20.51 3.86 18.59
C THR A 83 -19.37 3.45 17.68
N LEU A 84 -18.66 4.43 17.10
CA LEU A 84 -17.51 4.18 16.26
C LEU A 84 -16.39 3.48 17.03
N GLY A 85 -16.13 3.89 18.28
CA GLY A 85 -15.20 3.19 19.16
C GLY A 85 -15.58 1.72 19.40
N ALA A 86 -16.86 1.45 19.68
CA ALA A 86 -17.36 0.09 19.88
C ALA A 86 -17.27 -0.77 18.60
N VAL A 87 -17.65 -0.22 17.44
CA VAL A 87 -17.56 -0.91 16.15
C VAL A 87 -16.13 -1.20 15.78
N ASN A 88 -15.21 -0.24 15.96
CA ASN A 88 -13.79 -0.43 15.68
C ASN A 88 -13.14 -1.47 16.60
N PHE A 89 -13.59 -1.56 17.86
CA PHE A 89 -13.18 -2.64 18.75
C PHE A 89 -13.65 -4.01 18.24
N GLY A 90 -14.89 -4.11 17.75
CA GLY A 90 -15.41 -5.31 17.09
C GLY A 90 -14.60 -5.70 15.84
N VAL A 91 -14.30 -4.73 14.96
CA VAL A 91 -13.45 -4.97 13.78
C VAL A 91 -12.06 -5.46 14.18
N ARG A 92 -11.44 -4.85 15.20
CA ARG A 92 -10.16 -5.32 15.75
C ARG A 92 -10.24 -6.77 16.25
N ALA A 93 -11.29 -7.11 17.01
CA ALA A 93 -11.49 -8.46 17.50
C ALA A 93 -11.62 -9.47 16.34
N LEU A 94 -12.39 -9.11 15.30
CA LEU A 94 -12.55 -9.93 14.09
C LEU A 94 -11.21 -10.14 13.37
N LEU A 95 -10.41 -9.07 13.18
CA LEU A 95 -9.13 -9.15 12.50
C LEU A 95 -8.05 -9.88 13.32
N ALA A 96 -8.22 -9.99 14.65
CA ALA A 96 -7.36 -10.76 15.53
C ALA A 96 -7.68 -12.26 15.53
N THR A 97 -8.88 -12.67 15.08
CA THR A 97 -9.24 -14.06 14.92
C THR A 97 -8.65 -14.65 13.64
N ASP A 98 -8.26 -15.90 13.65
CA ASP A 98 -7.81 -16.59 12.43
C ASP A 98 -9.04 -17.01 11.60
N ILE A 99 -9.44 -16.09 10.71
CA ILE A 99 -10.54 -16.31 9.74
C ILE A 99 -10.04 -16.86 8.40
N SER A 100 -8.76 -17.22 8.30
CA SER A 100 -8.10 -17.63 7.05
C SER A 100 -8.87 -18.75 6.34
N ASP A 101 -9.25 -19.80 7.06
CA ASP A 101 -9.95 -20.94 6.45
C ASP A 101 -11.31 -20.54 5.86
N SER A 102 -12.06 -19.67 6.54
CA SER A 102 -13.35 -19.15 6.04
C SER A 102 -13.19 -18.28 4.81
N VAL A 103 -12.19 -17.41 4.80
CA VAL A 103 -11.88 -16.55 3.63
C VAL A 103 -11.43 -17.39 2.45
N PHE A 104 -10.54 -18.37 2.66
CA PHE A 104 -10.09 -19.28 1.59
C PHE A 104 -11.22 -20.19 1.09
N ALA A 105 -12.15 -20.63 1.95
CA ALA A 105 -13.35 -21.36 1.52
C ALA A 105 -14.22 -20.48 0.60
N ALA A 106 -14.48 -19.23 0.97
CA ALA A 106 -15.21 -18.28 0.13
C ALA A 106 -14.50 -18.02 -1.22
N GLN A 107 -13.18 -17.94 -1.22
CA GLN A 107 -12.36 -17.80 -2.44
C GLN A 107 -12.48 -19.03 -3.36
N ARG A 108 -12.43 -20.26 -2.80
CA ARG A 108 -12.62 -21.51 -3.57
C ARG A 108 -14.00 -21.53 -4.25
N VAL A 109 -15.05 -21.23 -3.52
CA VAL A 109 -16.42 -21.19 -4.07
C VAL A 109 -16.54 -20.11 -5.15
N GLY A 110 -16.06 -18.90 -4.89
CA GLY A 110 -16.13 -17.80 -5.85
C GLY A 110 -15.34 -18.09 -7.12
N THR A 111 -14.14 -18.68 -7.00
CA THR A 111 -13.31 -19.08 -8.15
C THR A 111 -14.00 -20.18 -8.96
N ALA A 112 -14.64 -21.15 -8.32
CA ALA A 112 -15.42 -22.19 -8.99
C ALA A 112 -16.63 -21.62 -9.76
N LEU A 113 -17.19 -20.51 -9.30
CA LEU A 113 -18.27 -19.77 -9.98
C LEU A 113 -17.77 -18.79 -11.04
N GLY A 114 -16.46 -18.74 -11.31
CA GLY A 114 -15.87 -17.81 -12.27
C GLY A 114 -15.82 -16.35 -11.82
N VAL A 115 -16.05 -16.07 -10.52
CA VAL A 115 -15.98 -14.71 -9.97
C VAL A 115 -14.52 -14.29 -9.84
N PRO A 116 -14.12 -13.12 -10.38
CA PRO A 116 -12.75 -12.63 -10.22
C PRO A 116 -12.39 -12.44 -8.74
N LEU A 117 -11.20 -12.87 -8.34
CA LEU A 117 -10.73 -12.81 -6.94
C LEU A 117 -10.83 -11.39 -6.33
N TRP A 118 -10.53 -10.34 -7.09
CA TRP A 118 -10.62 -8.97 -6.60
C TRP A 118 -12.05 -8.54 -6.22
N MET A 119 -13.10 -9.14 -6.84
CA MET A 119 -14.50 -8.91 -6.45
C MET A 119 -14.83 -9.59 -5.14
N ILE A 120 -14.33 -10.82 -4.93
CA ILE A 120 -14.50 -11.54 -3.67
C ILE A 120 -13.81 -10.77 -2.53
N TYR A 121 -12.63 -10.29 -2.79
CA TYR A 121 -11.87 -9.46 -1.85
C TYR A 121 -12.59 -8.14 -1.54
N GLY A 122 -13.10 -7.47 -2.59
CA GLY A 122 -13.88 -6.24 -2.43
C GLY A 122 -15.13 -6.46 -1.58
N ALA A 123 -15.87 -7.54 -1.82
CA ALA A 123 -17.05 -7.90 -1.03
C ALA A 123 -16.68 -8.18 0.43
N GLY A 124 -15.63 -8.94 0.70
CA GLY A 124 -15.15 -9.19 2.06
C GLY A 124 -14.74 -7.92 2.79
N ALA A 125 -13.98 -7.04 2.13
CA ALA A 125 -13.60 -5.75 2.67
C ALA A 125 -14.83 -4.85 2.94
N CYS A 126 -15.84 -4.87 2.05
CA CYS A 126 -17.09 -4.15 2.26
C CYS A 126 -17.83 -4.62 3.51
N ILE A 127 -17.98 -5.93 3.70
CA ILE A 127 -18.67 -6.52 4.87
C ILE A 127 -18.04 -6.01 6.17
N VAL A 128 -16.70 -5.94 6.24
CA VAL A 128 -16.00 -5.56 7.46
C VAL A 128 -15.92 -4.04 7.65
N LEU A 129 -15.71 -3.27 6.59
CA LEU A 129 -15.30 -1.87 6.69
C LEU A 129 -16.38 -0.84 6.36
N VAL A 130 -17.43 -1.17 5.60
CA VAL A 130 -18.42 -0.17 5.16
C VAL A 130 -19.10 0.50 6.36
N LEU A 131 -19.47 -0.27 7.38
CA LEU A 131 -20.13 0.29 8.57
C LEU A 131 -19.25 1.30 9.33
N PRO A 132 -18.04 0.96 9.79
CA PRO A 132 -17.21 1.93 10.47
C PRO A 132 -16.85 3.14 9.59
N CYS A 133 -16.63 2.94 8.29
CA CYS A 133 -16.34 4.04 7.36
C CYS A 133 -17.55 4.97 7.19
N ALA A 134 -18.77 4.44 7.11
CA ALA A 134 -19.99 5.24 7.02
C ALA A 134 -20.20 6.07 8.31
N LEU A 135 -19.95 5.48 9.48
CA LEU A 135 -19.98 6.21 10.75
C LEU A 135 -18.93 7.33 10.77
N MET A 136 -17.70 7.07 10.34
CA MET A 136 -16.67 8.11 10.21
C MET A 136 -17.11 9.24 9.27
N GLY A 137 -17.77 8.90 8.16
CA GLY A 137 -18.28 9.89 7.20
C GLY A 137 -19.34 10.83 7.80
N ALA A 138 -20.09 10.40 8.82
CA ALA A 138 -21.08 11.21 9.49
C ALA A 138 -20.50 12.26 10.45
N THR A 139 -19.26 12.11 10.88
CA THR A 139 -18.60 13.00 11.86
C THR A 139 -18.60 14.45 11.39
N MET A 140 -18.18 14.69 10.15
CA MET A 140 -18.04 16.06 9.63
C MET A 140 -19.38 16.81 9.48
N PRO A 141 -20.46 16.25 8.89
CA PRO A 141 -21.75 16.88 8.85
C PRO A 141 -22.33 17.20 10.22
N PHE A 142 -22.19 16.29 11.20
CA PHE A 142 -22.69 16.53 12.56
C PHE A 142 -21.88 17.59 13.30
N ALA A 143 -20.57 17.60 13.16
CA ALA A 143 -19.69 18.63 13.72
C ALA A 143 -19.96 20.02 13.12
N ALA A 144 -20.16 20.10 11.79
CA ALA A 144 -20.51 21.33 11.10
C ALA A 144 -21.85 21.89 11.60
N GLU A 145 -22.88 21.04 11.71
CA GLU A 145 -24.19 21.42 12.23
C GLU A 145 -24.13 21.85 13.72
N ALA A 146 -23.37 21.13 14.55
CA ALA A 146 -23.14 21.50 15.94
C ALA A 146 -22.43 22.84 16.07
N CYS A 147 -21.44 23.11 15.21
CA CYS A 147 -20.75 24.40 15.13
C CYS A 147 -21.72 25.54 14.78
N GLN A 148 -22.52 25.37 13.74
CA GLN A 148 -23.46 26.37 13.29
C GLN A 148 -24.49 26.72 14.40
N ARG A 149 -25.10 25.71 15.03
CA ARG A 149 -26.15 25.95 16.07
C ARG A 149 -25.61 26.50 17.37
N ARG A 150 -24.37 26.15 17.75
CA ARG A 150 -23.79 26.57 19.06
C ARG A 150 -23.03 27.89 19.00
N LEU A 151 -22.48 28.26 17.84
CA LEU A 151 -21.62 29.42 17.68
C LEU A 151 -22.25 30.56 16.88
N GLY A 152 -23.42 30.32 16.25
CA GLY A 152 -24.15 31.30 15.44
C GLY A 152 -23.71 31.26 13.97
N GLU A 153 -23.85 32.37 13.23
CA GLU A 153 -23.75 32.44 11.78
C GLU A 153 -22.66 31.59 11.13
N ALA A 154 -23.01 31.04 9.96
CA ALA A 154 -22.15 30.20 9.13
C ALA A 154 -20.97 31.01 8.58
N GLU A 155 -19.90 31.13 9.35
CA GLU A 155 -18.65 31.73 8.89
C GLU A 155 -17.86 30.72 8.05
N PRO A 156 -17.64 30.93 6.76
CA PRO A 156 -16.84 30.03 5.92
C PRO A 156 -15.46 29.68 6.49
N ARG A 157 -14.87 30.62 7.23
CA ARG A 157 -13.61 30.44 7.95
C ARG A 157 -13.65 29.28 8.93
N ARG A 158 -14.76 29.10 9.66
CA ARG A 158 -14.87 28.02 10.64
C ARG A 158 -14.91 26.65 9.99
N LEU A 159 -15.57 26.54 8.82
CA LEU A 159 -15.58 25.29 8.08
C LEU A 159 -14.16 24.86 7.63
N GLY A 160 -13.36 25.80 7.12
CA GLY A 160 -11.98 25.52 6.76
C GLY A 160 -11.13 25.01 7.94
N TRP A 161 -11.32 25.59 9.14
CA TRP A 161 -10.63 25.13 10.35
C TRP A 161 -11.12 23.78 10.87
N LEU A 162 -12.40 23.44 10.72
CA LEU A 162 -12.93 22.11 11.05
C LEU A 162 -12.31 21.05 10.11
N LEU A 163 -12.26 21.36 8.81
CA LEU A 163 -11.61 20.51 7.79
C LEU A 163 -10.12 20.35 8.09
N PHE A 164 -9.43 21.46 8.42
CA PHE A 164 -8.03 21.42 8.81
C PHE A 164 -7.80 20.52 10.04
N ALA A 165 -8.58 20.70 11.12
CA ALA A 165 -8.39 19.92 12.35
C ALA A 165 -8.57 18.41 12.09
N ASN A 166 -9.61 18.02 11.35
CA ASN A 166 -9.86 16.62 11.01
C ASN A 166 -8.72 16.04 10.16
N THR A 167 -8.29 16.76 9.10
CA THR A 167 -7.25 16.27 8.21
C THR A 167 -5.87 16.29 8.86
N PHE A 168 -5.58 17.30 9.69
CA PHE A 168 -4.33 17.35 10.46
C PHE A 168 -4.25 16.25 11.51
N GLY A 169 -5.38 15.92 12.15
CA GLY A 169 -5.51 14.72 12.97
C GLY A 169 -5.19 13.45 12.19
N ALA A 170 -5.71 13.33 10.98
CA ALA A 170 -5.42 12.23 10.07
C ALA A 170 -3.92 12.11 9.74
N VAL A 171 -3.22 13.23 9.53
CA VAL A 171 -1.74 13.25 9.38
C VAL A 171 -1.06 12.68 10.62
N ALA A 172 -1.43 13.18 11.80
CA ALA A 172 -0.86 12.72 13.07
C ALA A 172 -1.11 11.22 13.29
N GLY A 173 -2.32 10.74 13.00
CA GLY A 173 -2.69 9.32 13.06
C GLY A 173 -1.89 8.45 12.10
N THR A 174 -1.68 8.91 10.85
CA THR A 174 -0.87 8.21 9.85
C THR A 174 0.59 8.10 10.30
N LEU A 175 1.18 9.20 10.75
CA LEU A 175 2.57 9.24 11.20
C LEU A 175 2.79 8.38 12.46
N ALA A 176 1.91 8.51 13.45
CA ALA A 176 2.00 7.72 14.68
C ALA A 176 1.74 6.23 14.41
N GLY A 177 0.67 5.91 13.68
CA GLY A 177 0.27 4.54 13.39
C GLY A 177 1.30 3.77 12.57
N SER A 178 1.69 4.31 11.42
CA SER A 178 2.63 3.63 10.51
C SER A 178 4.08 3.82 10.90
N GLY A 179 4.44 5.01 11.45
CA GLY A 179 5.82 5.36 11.72
C GLY A 179 6.36 4.77 13.01
N TYR A 180 5.51 4.55 14.01
CA TYR A 180 5.96 4.13 15.33
C TYR A 180 5.15 2.99 15.94
N LEU A 181 3.81 3.15 16.05
CA LEU A 181 2.99 2.21 16.82
C LEU A 181 2.93 0.80 16.22
N MET A 182 2.74 0.71 14.92
CA MET A 182 2.65 -0.58 14.23
C MET A 182 4.01 -1.32 14.18
N PRO A 183 5.16 -0.65 13.90
CA PRO A 183 6.47 -1.27 14.00
C PRO A 183 6.82 -1.75 15.40
N GLU A 184 6.44 -1.01 16.45
CA GLU A 184 6.83 -1.29 17.84
C GLU A 184 5.87 -2.27 18.53
N TYR A 185 4.55 -2.08 18.35
CA TYR A 185 3.53 -2.81 19.12
C TYR A 185 2.65 -3.74 18.29
N GLY A 186 2.79 -3.73 16.96
CA GLY A 186 1.95 -4.51 16.06
C GLY A 186 0.59 -3.85 15.76
N ARG A 187 -0.19 -4.53 14.91
CA ARG A 187 -1.45 -4.01 14.39
C ARG A 187 -2.55 -3.92 15.44
N SER A 188 -2.73 -4.98 16.22
CA SER A 188 -3.80 -5.06 17.22
C SER A 188 -3.69 -3.97 18.29
N ALA A 189 -2.47 -3.68 18.79
CA ALA A 189 -2.25 -2.62 19.77
C ALA A 189 -2.48 -1.23 19.16
N THR A 190 -2.08 -1.03 17.91
CA THR A 190 -2.28 0.23 17.19
C THR A 190 -3.77 0.54 17.01
N LEU A 191 -4.61 -0.46 16.71
CA LEU A 191 -6.08 -0.31 16.63
C LEU A 191 -6.70 0.06 17.98
N LEU A 192 -6.18 -0.42 19.10
CA LEU A 192 -6.68 -0.03 20.43
C LEU A 192 -6.54 1.47 20.70
N LEU A 193 -5.46 2.11 20.22
CA LEU A 193 -5.33 3.55 20.32
C LEU A 193 -6.42 4.28 19.50
N ALA A 194 -6.73 3.83 18.30
CA ALA A 194 -7.81 4.40 17.51
C ALA A 194 -9.17 4.29 18.22
N VAL A 195 -9.45 3.14 18.85
CA VAL A 195 -10.64 2.94 19.69
C VAL A 195 -10.65 3.93 20.85
N ALA A 196 -9.53 4.08 21.57
CA ALA A 196 -9.41 5.01 22.69
C ALA A 196 -9.61 6.47 22.26
N LEU A 197 -9.10 6.87 21.11
CA LEU A 197 -9.30 8.21 20.54
C LEU A 197 -10.78 8.48 20.22
N ASN A 198 -11.51 7.53 19.62
CA ASN A 198 -12.93 7.69 19.35
C ASN A 198 -13.75 7.77 20.65
N ILE A 199 -13.48 6.89 21.64
CA ILE A 199 -14.15 6.94 22.94
C ILE A 199 -13.87 8.27 23.66
N GLY A 200 -12.62 8.73 23.65
CA GLY A 200 -12.21 10.01 24.22
C GLY A 200 -12.92 11.19 23.55
N ALA A 201 -12.99 11.21 22.21
CA ALA A 201 -13.70 12.23 21.44
C ALA A 201 -15.18 12.27 21.78
N GLY A 202 -15.85 11.09 21.81
CA GLY A 202 -17.25 10.97 22.17
C GLY A 202 -17.55 11.42 23.60
N THR A 203 -16.71 11.01 24.55
CA THR A 203 -16.81 11.42 25.96
C THR A 203 -16.63 12.92 26.12
N LEU A 204 -15.64 13.51 25.44
CA LEU A 204 -15.40 14.95 25.46
C LEU A 204 -16.61 15.75 24.92
N ALA A 205 -17.19 15.29 23.80
CA ALA A 205 -18.39 15.90 23.23
C ALA A 205 -19.60 15.79 24.19
N LEU A 206 -19.75 14.66 24.89
CA LEU A 206 -20.80 14.43 25.86
C LEU A 206 -20.65 15.32 27.10
N CYS A 207 -19.45 15.47 27.64
CA CYS A 207 -19.15 16.36 28.74
C CYS A 207 -19.47 17.84 28.42
N MET A 208 -19.18 18.25 27.20
CA MET A 208 -19.49 19.59 26.72
C MET A 208 -21.00 19.84 26.56
N ARG A 209 -21.77 18.79 26.20
CA ARG A 209 -23.22 18.89 26.17
C ARG A 209 -23.80 19.20 27.54
N SER A 210 -23.42 18.45 28.56
CA SER A 210 -23.96 18.59 29.93
C SER A 210 -23.80 20.01 30.49
N ARG A 211 -22.68 20.66 30.20
CA ARG A 211 -22.41 22.07 30.57
C ARG A 211 -23.20 23.10 29.76
N GLY A 212 -23.91 22.66 28.71
CA GLY A 212 -24.59 23.51 27.72
C GLY A 212 -26.11 23.56 27.77
N GLN A 213 -26.78 22.64 28.48
CA GLN A 213 -28.23 22.51 28.47
C GLN A 213 -28.98 23.68 29.07
N VAL A 214 -28.36 24.50 29.93
CA VAL A 214 -29.02 25.60 30.67
C VAL A 214 -29.42 26.80 29.80
N LEU A 215 -28.90 26.95 28.57
CA LEU A 215 -29.19 28.13 27.71
C LEU A 215 -30.07 27.85 26.48
N ALA A 216 -30.29 26.62 26.10
CA ALA A 216 -31.02 26.27 24.87
C ALA A 216 -32.59 26.40 25.02
N ALA A 217 -33.06 26.71 26.19
CA ALA A 217 -34.52 26.93 26.47
C ALA A 217 -35.02 28.30 25.98
N ALA A 218 -34.13 29.27 25.73
CA ALA A 218 -34.51 30.67 25.55
C ALA A 218 -34.64 31.16 24.08
N THR A 219 -34.28 30.33 23.07
CA THR A 219 -34.31 30.80 21.68
C THR A 219 -34.99 29.78 20.73
N ARG A 220 -36.21 29.42 21.07
CA ARG A 220 -37.11 28.68 20.13
C ARG A 220 -38.16 29.64 19.56
N THR A 221 -37.76 30.50 18.64
CA THR A 221 -38.71 31.12 17.69
C THR A 221 -37.96 31.63 16.47
N SER A 222 -37.82 30.79 15.49
CA SER A 222 -37.84 31.17 14.07
C SER A 222 -38.09 29.91 13.26
N GLY A 223 -39.28 29.88 12.64
CA GLY A 223 -39.80 28.77 11.87
C GLY A 223 -38.92 28.45 10.65
N VAL A 224 -38.18 27.37 10.77
CA VAL A 224 -37.62 26.71 9.61
C VAL A 224 -38.68 25.74 9.13
N SER A 225 -39.28 26.03 8.00
CA SER A 225 -40.21 25.15 7.29
C SER A 225 -39.62 23.76 7.11
N ASN A 226 -40.25 22.78 7.78
CA ASN A 226 -39.92 21.35 7.73
C ASN A 226 -40.46 20.68 6.46
N GLN A 227 -40.39 21.32 5.30
CA GLN A 227 -40.68 20.63 4.06
C GLN A 227 -39.47 19.77 3.65
N PRO A 228 -39.67 18.45 3.42
CA PRO A 228 -38.59 17.65 2.80
C PRO A 228 -38.35 18.21 1.41
N ARG A 229 -37.21 18.92 1.29
CA ARG A 229 -36.75 19.39 -0.02
C ARG A 229 -36.54 18.16 -0.90
N ARG A 230 -37.38 18.03 -1.97
CA ARG A 230 -37.11 17.08 -3.04
C ARG A 230 -35.66 17.24 -3.46
N ALA A 231 -34.94 16.14 -3.61
CA ALA A 231 -33.57 16.14 -4.07
C ALA A 231 -33.50 16.90 -5.41
N ALA A 232 -33.00 18.11 -5.36
CA ALA A 232 -32.73 18.86 -6.57
C ALA A 232 -31.66 18.13 -7.39
N PRO A 233 -31.68 18.19 -8.74
CA PRO A 233 -30.61 17.63 -9.55
C PRO A 233 -29.26 18.22 -9.13
N PRO A 234 -28.16 17.45 -9.27
CA PRO A 234 -26.84 17.91 -8.85
C PRO A 234 -26.50 19.26 -9.51
N SER A 235 -26.09 20.21 -8.70
CA SER A 235 -25.63 21.51 -9.18
C SER A 235 -24.25 21.37 -9.86
N HIS A 236 -23.84 22.34 -10.66
CA HIS A 236 -22.50 22.35 -11.25
C HIS A 236 -21.39 22.31 -10.19
N ILE A 237 -21.65 22.76 -8.97
CA ILE A 237 -20.72 22.74 -7.83
C ILE A 237 -20.43 21.30 -7.40
N GLU A 238 -21.45 20.45 -7.38
CA GLU A 238 -21.33 19.04 -7.03
C GLU A 238 -20.54 18.27 -8.10
N TRP A 239 -20.83 18.51 -9.39
CA TRP A 239 -20.03 17.95 -10.49
C TRP A 239 -18.58 18.41 -10.45
N LEU A 240 -18.35 19.67 -10.08
CA LEU A 240 -17.01 20.19 -9.87
C LEU A 240 -16.30 19.49 -8.71
N SER A 241 -17.02 19.27 -7.60
CA SER A 241 -16.51 18.54 -6.43
C SER A 241 -16.13 17.09 -6.79
N LEU A 242 -16.94 16.41 -7.59
CA LEU A 242 -16.66 15.08 -8.11
C LEU A 242 -15.37 15.07 -8.94
N ALA A 243 -15.24 16.01 -9.90
CA ALA A 243 -14.06 16.09 -10.76
C ALA A 243 -12.78 16.42 -9.97
N LEU A 244 -12.88 17.29 -8.95
CA LEU A 244 -11.76 17.59 -8.05
C LEU A 244 -11.35 16.35 -7.24
N GLY A 245 -12.31 15.58 -6.72
CA GLY A 245 -12.03 14.32 -6.04
C GLY A 245 -11.31 13.31 -6.94
N PHE A 246 -11.80 13.17 -8.18
CA PHE A 246 -11.16 12.31 -9.19
C PHE A 246 -9.69 12.67 -9.41
N CYS A 247 -9.41 13.95 -9.66
CA CYS A 247 -8.05 14.42 -9.91
C CYS A 247 -7.17 14.29 -8.66
N ALA A 248 -7.69 14.64 -7.49
CA ALA A 248 -6.92 14.64 -6.25
C ALA A 248 -6.47 13.24 -5.86
N LEU A 249 -7.38 12.27 -5.78
CA LEU A 249 -7.04 10.90 -5.42
C LEU A 249 -6.38 10.14 -6.56
N GLY A 250 -6.70 10.46 -7.82
CA GLY A 250 -5.93 9.99 -8.97
C GLY A 250 -4.47 10.43 -8.88
N TYR A 251 -4.21 11.68 -8.52
CA TYR A 251 -2.84 12.18 -8.31
C TYR A 251 -2.17 11.53 -7.10
N GLN A 252 -2.88 11.30 -6.01
CA GLN A 252 -2.34 10.58 -4.86
C GLN A 252 -1.87 9.15 -5.23
N MET A 253 -2.68 8.41 -5.99
CA MET A 253 -2.29 7.08 -6.47
C MET A 253 -1.07 7.14 -7.37
N LEU A 254 -1.01 8.15 -8.25
CA LEU A 254 0.16 8.38 -9.09
C LEU A 254 1.42 8.68 -8.24
N LEU A 255 1.29 9.49 -7.18
CA LEU A 255 2.39 9.75 -6.23
C LEU A 255 2.90 8.46 -5.57
N PHE A 256 2.00 7.56 -5.11
CA PHE A 256 2.42 6.27 -4.57
C PHE A 256 3.27 5.49 -5.57
N ARG A 257 2.85 5.49 -6.82
CA ARG A 257 3.55 4.79 -7.90
C ARG A 257 4.92 5.41 -8.19
N LEU A 258 4.97 6.72 -8.35
CA LEU A 258 6.21 7.45 -8.66
C LEU A 258 7.21 7.39 -7.51
N VAL A 259 6.74 7.60 -6.28
CA VAL A 259 7.59 7.57 -5.09
C VAL A 259 8.07 6.14 -4.80
N GLY A 260 7.21 5.14 -4.92
CA GLY A 260 7.60 3.73 -4.81
C GLY A 260 8.65 3.33 -5.83
N TRP A 261 8.48 3.73 -7.10
CA TRP A 261 9.47 3.49 -8.15
C TRP A 261 10.81 4.17 -7.89
N ARG A 262 10.82 5.39 -7.32
CA ARG A 262 12.03 6.21 -7.18
C ARG A 262 12.74 6.02 -5.85
N HIS A 263 11.99 5.78 -4.76
CA HIS A 263 12.49 5.75 -3.38
C HIS A 263 12.30 4.39 -2.71
N GLU A 264 12.13 3.34 -3.48
CA GLU A 264 11.82 1.98 -3.03
C GLU A 264 10.43 1.85 -2.35
N PRO A 265 9.71 0.75 -2.55
CA PRO A 265 8.38 0.52 -1.96
C PRO A 265 8.50 0.01 -0.51
N LEU A 266 9.06 0.84 0.37
CA LEU A 266 9.19 0.52 1.80
C LEU A 266 7.89 0.79 2.56
N PRO A 267 7.66 0.18 3.74
CA PRO A 267 6.48 0.44 4.56
C PRO A 267 6.27 1.91 4.87
N PHE A 268 7.34 2.64 5.13
CA PHE A 268 7.30 4.08 5.42
C PHE A 268 7.03 4.95 4.19
N THR A 269 7.33 4.50 2.99
CA THR A 269 7.10 5.25 1.74
C THR A 269 5.61 5.51 1.54
N PHE A 270 4.77 4.50 1.73
CA PHE A 270 3.31 4.66 1.66
C PHE A 270 2.81 5.68 2.69
N ALA A 271 3.25 5.55 3.94
CA ALA A 271 2.88 6.47 5.01
C ALA A 271 3.35 7.91 4.74
N ALA A 272 4.55 8.07 4.18
CA ALA A 272 5.11 9.38 3.82
C ALA A 272 4.27 10.09 2.74
N VAL A 273 3.89 9.37 1.69
CA VAL A 273 3.04 9.91 0.62
C VAL A 273 1.66 10.27 1.16
N LEU A 274 1.05 9.39 1.97
CA LEU A 274 -0.28 9.64 2.55
C LEU A 274 -0.25 10.83 3.52
N ALA A 275 0.72 10.86 4.43
CA ALA A 275 0.87 11.96 5.39
C ALA A 275 1.18 13.29 4.68
N GLY A 276 2.07 13.26 3.68
CA GLY A 276 2.40 14.43 2.87
C GLY A 276 1.17 14.95 2.11
N PHE A 277 0.46 14.08 1.40
CA PHE A 277 -0.78 14.43 0.71
C PHE A 277 -1.78 15.12 1.65
N LEU A 278 -2.07 14.51 2.79
CA LEU A 278 -3.02 15.03 3.77
C LEU A 278 -2.54 16.33 4.43
N LEU A 279 -1.25 16.45 4.76
CA LEU A 279 -0.68 17.65 5.35
C LEU A 279 -0.83 18.85 4.40
N TYR A 280 -0.38 18.70 3.17
CA TYR A 280 -0.44 19.77 2.18
C TYR A 280 -1.88 20.09 1.75
N TRP A 281 -2.76 19.07 1.70
CA TRP A 281 -4.20 19.28 1.55
C TRP A 281 -4.77 20.11 2.71
N SER A 282 -4.41 19.79 3.96
CA SER A 282 -4.92 20.51 5.14
C SER A 282 -4.50 21.99 5.14
N ILE A 283 -3.26 22.28 4.75
CA ILE A 283 -2.76 23.63 4.56
C ILE A 283 -3.63 24.36 3.50
N GLY A 284 -3.91 23.74 2.39
CA GLY A 284 -4.78 24.30 1.35
C GLY A 284 -6.20 24.58 1.85
N ALA A 285 -6.77 23.66 2.62
CA ALA A 285 -8.09 23.83 3.24
C ALA A 285 -8.10 25.04 4.22
N ALA A 286 -7.07 25.20 5.03
CA ALA A 286 -6.90 26.36 5.91
C ALA A 286 -6.79 27.67 5.09
N LEU A 287 -5.99 27.69 4.03
CA LEU A 287 -5.84 28.85 3.14
C LEU A 287 -7.15 29.24 2.43
N SER A 288 -8.05 28.27 2.17
CA SER A 288 -9.36 28.52 1.58
C SER A 288 -10.24 29.45 2.44
N SER A 289 -9.96 29.51 3.75
CA SER A 289 -10.64 30.38 4.73
C SER A 289 -10.25 31.86 4.61
N GLY A 290 -9.20 32.19 3.85
CA GLY A 290 -8.70 33.54 3.67
C GLY A 290 -9.66 34.42 2.84
N ARG A 291 -9.63 35.73 3.09
CA ARG A 291 -10.35 36.70 2.28
C ARG A 291 -9.77 36.87 0.88
N TYR A 292 -8.47 36.68 0.77
CA TYR A 292 -7.70 36.83 -0.47
C TYR A 292 -7.22 35.47 -0.96
N GLY A 293 -7.19 35.29 -2.25
CA GLY A 293 -6.70 34.06 -2.87
C GLY A 293 -7.02 34.01 -4.38
N PRO A 294 -6.41 33.07 -5.12
CA PRO A 294 -6.66 32.93 -6.54
C PRO A 294 -8.11 32.58 -6.84
N SER A 295 -8.59 32.98 -8.01
CA SER A 295 -9.90 32.54 -8.49
C SER A 295 -9.91 31.03 -8.70
N LEU A 296 -11.11 30.39 -8.67
CA LEU A 296 -11.22 28.95 -8.91
C LEU A 296 -10.56 28.53 -10.23
N SER A 297 -10.77 29.31 -11.32
CA SER A 297 -10.12 29.03 -12.58
C SER A 297 -8.60 29.10 -12.48
N THR A 298 -8.05 30.19 -11.91
CA THR A 298 -6.59 30.34 -11.73
C THR A 298 -5.99 29.20 -10.90
N ALA A 299 -6.65 28.83 -9.80
CA ALA A 299 -6.18 27.72 -8.95
C ALA A 299 -6.20 26.38 -9.68
N MET A 300 -7.21 26.11 -10.52
CA MET A 300 -7.27 24.90 -11.36
C MET A 300 -6.15 24.86 -12.40
N GLY A 301 -5.91 25.98 -13.09
CA GLY A 301 -4.82 26.08 -14.06
C GLY A 301 -3.44 25.89 -13.42
N LEU A 302 -3.20 26.51 -12.27
CA LEU A 302 -1.96 26.31 -11.49
C LEU A 302 -1.82 24.87 -11.02
N CYS A 303 -2.91 24.22 -10.57
CA CYS A 303 -2.90 22.83 -10.17
C CYS A 303 -2.51 21.91 -11.35
N GLY A 304 -3.09 22.12 -12.53
CA GLY A 304 -2.72 21.41 -13.76
C GLY A 304 -1.25 21.57 -14.12
N LEU A 305 -0.71 22.80 -14.03
CA LEU A 305 0.72 23.07 -14.24
C LEU A 305 1.62 22.35 -13.23
N MET A 306 1.26 22.36 -11.94
CA MET A 306 2.04 21.68 -10.90
C MET A 306 1.99 20.16 -11.07
N ILE A 307 0.85 19.59 -11.50
CA ILE A 307 0.76 18.17 -11.85
C ILE A 307 1.70 17.87 -13.03
N ALA A 308 1.65 18.65 -14.11
CA ALA A 308 2.51 18.45 -15.26
C ALA A 308 4.01 18.57 -14.92
N ALA A 309 4.36 19.52 -14.04
CA ALA A 309 5.73 19.74 -13.58
C ALA A 309 6.24 18.65 -12.62
N SER A 310 5.36 17.83 -12.04
CA SER A 310 5.79 16.80 -11.07
C SER A 310 6.69 15.75 -11.70
N LEU A 311 6.46 15.33 -12.94
CA LEU A 311 7.23 14.27 -13.57
C LEU A 311 8.71 14.61 -13.79
N PRO A 312 9.11 15.77 -14.37
CA PRO A 312 10.51 16.16 -14.44
C PRO A 312 11.19 16.17 -13.07
N VAL A 313 10.48 16.66 -12.05
CA VAL A 313 11.00 16.71 -10.69
C VAL A 313 11.31 15.30 -10.16
N PHE A 314 10.43 14.33 -10.37
CA PHE A 314 10.65 12.93 -9.97
C PHE A 314 11.84 12.29 -10.70
N VAL A 315 12.02 12.59 -11.99
CA VAL A 315 13.11 12.02 -12.80
C VAL A 315 14.48 12.51 -12.32
N PHE A 316 14.57 13.78 -11.92
CA PHE A 316 15.84 14.39 -11.51
C PHE A 316 16.14 14.30 -10.01
N ASP A 317 15.19 13.86 -9.20
CA ASP A 317 15.40 13.72 -7.76
C ASP A 317 16.33 12.52 -7.43
N ARG A 318 17.39 12.77 -6.65
CA ARG A 318 18.40 11.78 -6.25
C ARG A 318 18.36 11.53 -4.75
N LEU A 319 17.29 10.93 -4.23
CA LEU A 319 17.12 10.82 -2.80
C LEU A 319 17.29 9.45 -2.22
N SER A 320 17.63 9.49 -0.92
CA SER A 320 17.71 8.32 -0.05
C SER A 320 16.33 7.74 0.27
N PRO A 321 16.21 6.42 0.44
CA PRO A 321 14.96 5.76 0.83
C PRO A 321 14.48 6.21 2.21
N VAL A 322 13.16 6.09 2.44
CA VAL A 322 12.51 6.44 3.72
C VAL A 322 12.56 5.22 4.65
N THR A 323 13.55 5.17 5.52
CA THR A 323 13.87 3.99 6.33
C THR A 323 13.39 4.02 7.78
N GLY A 324 12.83 5.15 8.25
CA GLY A 324 12.37 5.30 9.63
C GLY A 324 11.58 6.58 9.85
N VAL A 325 11.12 6.82 11.09
CA VAL A 325 10.27 7.98 11.44
C VAL A 325 10.93 9.31 11.13
N GLY A 326 12.20 9.47 11.45
CA GLY A 326 12.94 10.71 11.18
C GLY A 326 13.08 10.99 9.68
N SER A 327 13.40 9.98 8.90
CA SER A 327 13.47 10.09 7.44
C SER A 327 12.09 10.29 6.80
N LEU A 328 11.02 9.75 7.41
CA LEU A 328 9.63 9.99 6.99
C LEU A 328 9.24 11.46 7.16
N LEU A 329 9.48 12.04 8.32
CA LEU A 329 9.22 13.46 8.56
C LEU A 329 10.07 14.35 7.63
N TRP A 330 11.35 14.04 7.50
CA TRP A 330 12.25 14.74 6.59
C TRP A 330 11.78 14.64 5.14
N PHE A 331 11.32 13.48 4.68
CA PHE A 331 10.78 13.31 3.34
C PHE A 331 9.58 14.23 3.10
N VAL A 332 8.58 14.24 4.00
CA VAL A 332 7.38 15.05 3.87
C VAL A 332 7.71 16.54 3.79
N VAL A 333 8.67 17.02 4.60
CA VAL A 333 9.05 18.44 4.63
C VAL A 333 9.95 18.80 3.45
N SER A 334 11.03 18.06 3.23
CA SER A 334 12.03 18.38 2.20
C SER A 334 11.52 18.15 0.77
N ARG A 335 10.45 17.38 0.60
CA ARG A 335 9.83 17.03 -0.69
C ARG A 335 8.47 17.69 -0.87
N GLY A 336 8.26 18.81 -0.21
CA GLY A 336 7.02 19.60 -0.32
C GLY A 336 6.60 19.89 -1.77
N TYR A 337 7.53 19.98 -2.68
CA TYR A 337 7.25 20.19 -4.11
C TYR A 337 6.48 19.02 -4.76
N TYR A 338 6.60 17.77 -4.29
CA TYR A 338 5.76 16.66 -4.74
C TYR A 338 4.29 16.85 -4.36
N PHE A 339 4.07 17.55 -3.25
CA PHE A 339 2.75 17.78 -2.68
C PHE A 339 2.17 19.15 -3.01
N ALA A 340 2.86 19.97 -3.81
CA ALA A 340 2.37 21.29 -4.18
C ALA A 340 0.96 21.28 -4.82
N PRO A 341 0.60 20.33 -5.73
CA PRO A 341 -0.78 20.23 -6.21
C PRO A 341 -1.79 19.97 -5.10
N CYS A 342 -1.39 19.26 -4.01
CA CYS A 342 -2.28 18.91 -2.90
C CYS A 342 -2.75 20.14 -2.12
N VAL A 343 -1.90 21.18 -2.01
CA VAL A 343 -2.32 22.48 -1.44
C VAL A 343 -3.47 23.07 -2.25
N LEU A 344 -3.35 23.05 -3.58
CA LEU A 344 -4.39 23.57 -4.45
C LEU A 344 -5.66 22.72 -4.45
N PHE A 345 -5.55 21.40 -4.36
CA PHE A 345 -6.71 20.55 -4.18
C PHE A 345 -7.48 20.87 -2.90
N GLY A 346 -6.77 20.99 -1.76
CA GLY A 346 -7.37 21.38 -0.48
C GLY A 346 -8.01 22.77 -0.53
N TYR A 347 -7.33 23.75 -1.16
CA TYR A 347 -7.85 25.10 -1.37
C TYR A 347 -9.13 25.09 -2.23
N LEU A 348 -9.10 24.41 -3.38
CA LEU A 348 -10.22 24.30 -4.29
C LEU A 348 -11.41 23.62 -3.63
N PHE A 349 -11.20 22.51 -2.92
CA PHE A 349 -12.25 21.81 -2.20
C PHE A 349 -12.90 22.70 -1.12
N GLY A 350 -12.10 23.41 -0.32
CA GLY A 350 -12.61 24.32 0.70
C GLY A 350 -13.42 25.47 0.10
N ARG A 351 -12.99 26.04 -1.04
CA ARG A 351 -13.73 27.12 -1.76
C ARG A 351 -15.03 26.61 -2.38
N VAL A 352 -15.02 25.37 -2.93
CA VAL A 352 -16.22 24.73 -3.50
C VAL A 352 -17.22 24.40 -2.39
N ALA A 353 -16.76 23.83 -1.29
CA ALA A 353 -17.60 23.53 -0.13
C ALA A 353 -18.23 24.80 0.48
N ALA A 354 -17.45 25.87 0.62
CA ALA A 354 -17.94 27.16 1.12
C ALA A 354 -18.95 27.82 0.16
N ALA A 355 -18.78 27.67 -1.14
CA ALA A 355 -19.72 28.20 -2.13
C ALA A 355 -21.06 27.45 -2.18
N ALA A 356 -21.08 26.19 -1.77
CA ALA A 356 -22.29 25.37 -1.68
C ALA A 356 -23.07 25.57 -0.38
N ALA A 357 -22.41 26.04 0.68
CA ALA A 357 -22.92 25.99 2.05
C ALA A 357 -23.99 27.07 2.34
N HIS A 358 -25.26 26.72 2.10
CA HIS A 358 -26.42 27.48 2.60
C HIS A 358 -26.92 26.89 3.92
N SER A 359 -26.92 25.58 4.06
CA SER A 359 -27.13 24.82 5.31
C SER A 359 -25.94 23.86 5.52
N TRP A 360 -25.11 24.13 6.53
CA TRP A 360 -23.80 23.52 6.66
C TRP A 360 -23.84 21.98 6.73
N GLY A 361 -24.67 21.42 7.59
CA GLY A 361 -24.75 19.98 7.73
C GLY A 361 -25.17 19.26 6.43
N HIS A 362 -26.21 19.76 5.78
CA HIS A 362 -26.76 19.15 4.57
C HIS A 362 -25.85 19.37 3.34
N ASP A 363 -25.48 20.61 3.08
CA ASP A 363 -24.76 20.96 1.85
C ASP A 363 -23.32 20.48 1.88
N VAL A 364 -22.65 20.54 3.05
CA VAL A 364 -21.32 19.97 3.24
C VAL A 364 -21.38 18.45 3.03
N GLY A 365 -22.39 17.75 3.56
CA GLY A 365 -22.55 16.31 3.35
C GLY A 365 -22.70 15.93 1.87
N ARG A 366 -23.42 16.72 1.08
CA ARG A 366 -23.57 16.51 -0.36
C ARG A 366 -22.27 16.73 -1.13
N VAL A 367 -21.60 17.85 -0.91
CA VAL A 367 -20.33 18.16 -1.57
C VAL A 367 -19.27 17.13 -1.24
N TYR A 368 -19.21 16.68 0.01
CA TYR A 368 -18.30 15.61 0.44
C TYR A 368 -18.62 14.29 -0.26
N ALA A 369 -19.90 13.90 -0.36
CA ALA A 369 -20.31 12.68 -1.03
C ALA A 369 -19.91 12.67 -2.51
N PHE A 370 -20.16 13.75 -3.24
CA PHE A 370 -19.75 13.87 -4.64
C PHE A 370 -18.22 13.85 -4.80
N ASN A 371 -17.48 14.52 -3.92
CA ASN A 371 -16.02 14.47 -3.89
C ASN A 371 -15.51 13.05 -3.69
N THR A 372 -16.09 12.31 -2.73
CA THR A 372 -15.70 10.93 -2.44
C THR A 372 -16.01 9.95 -3.56
N VAL A 373 -17.16 10.12 -4.24
CA VAL A 373 -17.49 9.32 -5.45
C VAL A 373 -16.44 9.58 -6.54
N GLY A 374 -16.11 10.85 -6.78
CA GLY A 374 -15.04 11.22 -7.70
C GLY A 374 -13.69 10.63 -7.29
N SER A 375 -13.37 10.69 -6.00
CA SER A 375 -12.14 10.12 -5.43
C SER A 375 -12.06 8.60 -5.66
N CYS A 376 -13.13 7.86 -5.40
CA CYS A 376 -13.19 6.43 -5.70
C CYS A 376 -12.96 6.14 -7.19
N ALA A 377 -13.62 6.91 -8.06
CA ALA A 377 -13.43 6.79 -9.52
C ALA A 377 -11.99 7.08 -9.94
N GLY A 378 -11.35 8.10 -9.35
CA GLY A 378 -9.95 8.46 -9.61
C GLY A 378 -8.97 7.36 -9.15
N VAL A 379 -9.19 6.79 -7.98
CA VAL A 379 -8.39 5.65 -7.47
C VAL A 379 -8.52 4.45 -8.39
N VAL A 380 -9.74 4.06 -8.78
CA VAL A 380 -9.99 2.90 -9.66
C VAL A 380 -9.39 3.14 -11.03
N ALA A 381 -9.64 4.29 -11.63
CA ALA A 381 -9.11 4.62 -12.96
C ALA A 381 -7.58 4.64 -12.98
N MET A 382 -6.94 5.22 -11.97
CA MET A 382 -5.48 5.27 -11.89
C MET A 382 -4.88 3.88 -11.66
N THR A 383 -5.47 3.06 -10.78
CA THR A 383 -4.94 1.73 -10.47
C THR A 383 -5.14 0.74 -11.62
N LEU A 384 -6.32 0.72 -12.25
CA LEU A 384 -6.63 -0.27 -13.28
C LEU A 384 -6.14 0.12 -14.67
N VAL A 385 -6.05 1.42 -14.96
CA VAL A 385 -5.67 1.95 -16.27
C VAL A 385 -4.37 2.74 -16.20
N GLY A 386 -4.29 3.72 -15.29
CA GLY A 386 -3.16 4.63 -15.20
C GLY A 386 -1.83 3.91 -14.90
N TYR A 387 -1.85 2.82 -14.13
CA TYR A 387 -0.64 2.05 -13.81
C TYR A 387 -0.14 1.16 -14.97
N GLU A 388 -1.00 0.83 -15.90
CA GLU A 388 -0.60 0.12 -17.14
C GLU A 388 -0.01 1.08 -18.18
N LEU A 389 -0.20 2.39 -18.00
CA LEU A 389 0.29 3.41 -18.91
C LEU A 389 1.67 3.95 -18.48
N PRO A 390 2.48 4.44 -19.43
CA PRO A 390 3.67 5.24 -19.11
C PRO A 390 3.32 6.43 -18.21
N PHE A 391 4.18 6.73 -17.23
CA PHE A 391 3.95 7.77 -16.23
C PHE A 391 3.52 9.13 -16.80
N PHE A 392 4.14 9.55 -17.91
CA PHE A 392 3.86 10.85 -18.53
C PHE A 392 2.45 10.91 -19.11
N ILE A 393 1.87 9.80 -19.60
CA ILE A 393 0.48 9.75 -20.06
C ILE A 393 -0.48 9.96 -18.88
N ALA A 394 -0.25 9.25 -17.76
CA ALA A 394 -1.09 9.39 -16.57
C ALA A 394 -1.03 10.81 -15.98
N VAL A 395 0.18 11.40 -15.91
CA VAL A 395 0.38 12.81 -15.48
C VAL A 395 -0.33 13.79 -16.42
N ALA A 396 -0.12 13.62 -17.73
CA ALA A 396 -0.73 14.50 -18.73
C ALA A 396 -2.26 14.41 -18.72
N ALA A 397 -2.84 13.23 -18.54
CA ALA A 397 -4.28 13.03 -18.45
C ALA A 397 -4.89 13.79 -17.26
N LEU A 398 -4.28 13.68 -16.06
CA LEU A 398 -4.75 14.42 -14.89
C LEU A 398 -4.60 15.94 -15.06
N ALA A 399 -3.47 16.38 -15.59
CA ALA A 399 -3.25 17.81 -15.88
C ALA A 399 -4.28 18.34 -16.88
N LEU A 400 -4.57 17.57 -17.95
CA LEU A 400 -5.58 17.90 -18.95
C LEU A 400 -6.97 18.11 -18.34
N VAL A 401 -7.40 17.22 -17.44
CA VAL A 401 -8.68 17.38 -16.73
C VAL A 401 -8.71 18.68 -15.93
N MET A 402 -7.63 19.02 -15.22
CA MET A 402 -7.56 20.27 -14.44
C MET A 402 -7.58 21.50 -15.33
N PHE A 403 -6.91 21.50 -16.50
CA PHE A 403 -6.96 22.58 -17.46
C PHE A 403 -8.35 22.73 -18.06
N ALA A 404 -9.00 21.62 -18.44
CA ALA A 404 -10.36 21.63 -18.97
C ALA A 404 -11.35 22.23 -17.95
N LEU A 405 -11.27 21.81 -16.67
CA LEU A 405 -12.08 22.38 -15.60
C LEU A 405 -11.85 23.89 -15.42
N GLY A 406 -10.59 24.32 -15.42
CA GLY A 406 -10.24 25.74 -15.36
C GLY A 406 -10.79 26.53 -16.54
N GLY A 407 -10.66 26.00 -17.76
CA GLY A 407 -11.19 26.58 -19.00
C GLY A 407 -12.72 26.74 -18.98
N THR A 408 -13.47 25.73 -18.51
CA THR A 408 -14.93 25.84 -18.37
C THR A 408 -15.35 26.94 -17.38
N GLN A 409 -14.59 27.16 -16.30
CA GLN A 409 -14.86 28.26 -15.36
C GLN A 409 -14.55 29.63 -15.97
N VAL A 410 -13.55 29.73 -16.84
CA VAL A 410 -13.26 30.95 -17.61
C VAL A 410 -14.39 31.26 -18.61
N ALA A 411 -14.80 30.25 -19.38
CA ALA A 411 -15.86 30.41 -20.40
C ALA A 411 -17.18 30.84 -19.77
N ARG A 412 -17.56 30.30 -18.61
CA ARG A 412 -18.79 30.71 -17.90
C ARG A 412 -18.79 32.16 -17.41
N ARG A 413 -17.62 32.77 -17.22
CA ARG A 413 -17.48 34.14 -16.73
C ARG A 413 -17.34 35.19 -17.82
N GLY A 414 -17.37 34.83 -19.11
CA GLY A 414 -17.32 35.74 -20.25
C GLY A 414 -16.02 36.57 -20.34
N THR A 415 -14.88 35.97 -19.97
CA THR A 415 -13.59 36.69 -19.86
C THR A 415 -12.82 36.73 -21.19
N THR A 416 -11.94 37.75 -21.32
CA THR A 416 -11.16 38.11 -22.51
C THR A 416 -10.29 36.99 -23.10
N HIS A 417 -10.02 37.02 -24.41
CA HIS A 417 -9.19 36.07 -25.18
C HIS A 417 -7.82 35.74 -24.56
N ALA A 418 -7.17 36.69 -23.89
CA ALA A 418 -5.88 36.48 -23.24
C ALA A 418 -5.94 35.41 -22.10
N ARG A 419 -7.06 35.29 -21.39
CA ARG A 419 -7.23 34.28 -20.34
C ARG A 419 -7.54 32.88 -20.88
N SER A 420 -8.13 32.78 -22.07
CA SER A 420 -8.36 31.50 -22.74
C SER A 420 -7.04 30.87 -23.20
N LEU A 421 -6.07 31.67 -23.66
CA LEU A 421 -4.74 31.19 -24.07
C LEU A 421 -3.97 30.49 -22.92
N LEU A 422 -4.16 30.93 -21.66
CA LEU A 422 -3.59 30.30 -20.46
C LEU A 422 -4.05 28.84 -20.27
N TYR A 423 -5.11 28.43 -20.94
CA TYR A 423 -5.61 27.03 -20.86
C TYR A 423 -5.43 26.27 -22.17
N VAL A 424 -5.50 26.96 -23.33
CA VAL A 424 -5.34 26.34 -24.65
C VAL A 424 -3.92 25.77 -24.83
N VAL A 425 -2.90 26.55 -24.50
CA VAL A 425 -1.48 26.11 -24.66
C VAL A 425 -1.12 24.94 -23.78
N PRO A 426 -1.36 24.97 -22.45
CA PRO A 426 -1.09 23.80 -21.60
C PRO A 426 -1.95 22.58 -21.95
N THR A 427 -3.21 22.79 -22.39
CA THR A 427 -4.08 21.70 -22.84
C THR A 427 -3.52 21.04 -24.10
N ALA A 428 -3.07 21.83 -25.08
CA ALA A 428 -2.42 21.32 -26.29
C ALA A 428 -1.11 20.58 -25.95
N GLY A 429 -0.32 21.12 -25.02
CA GLY A 429 0.89 20.45 -24.52
C GLY A 429 0.61 19.13 -23.82
N ALA A 430 -0.43 19.05 -23.00
CA ALA A 430 -0.84 17.81 -22.35
C ALA A 430 -1.36 16.77 -23.36
N LEU A 431 -2.14 17.20 -24.36
CA LEU A 431 -2.58 16.34 -25.47
C LEU A 431 -1.39 15.83 -26.29
N ALA A 432 -0.44 16.70 -26.62
CA ALA A 432 0.79 16.31 -27.32
C ALA A 432 1.59 15.27 -26.50
N ALA A 433 1.70 15.45 -25.18
CA ALA A 433 2.35 14.50 -24.28
C ALA A 433 1.65 13.13 -24.22
N ILE A 434 0.34 13.08 -24.45
CA ILE A 434 -0.41 11.82 -24.55
C ILE A 434 -0.18 11.14 -25.90
N ILE A 435 -0.12 11.90 -26.98
CA ILE A 435 -0.07 11.40 -28.36
C ILE A 435 1.38 11.03 -28.78
N LEU A 436 2.37 11.86 -28.40
CA LEU A 436 3.75 11.73 -28.85
C LEU A 436 4.39 10.34 -28.56
N PRO A 437 4.12 9.69 -27.41
CA PRO A 437 4.68 8.38 -27.10
C PRO A 437 4.17 7.24 -27.94
N SER A 438 3.04 7.43 -28.61
CA SER A 438 2.56 6.44 -29.60
C SER A 438 3.52 6.34 -30.81
N PHE A 439 4.40 7.35 -30.98
CA PHE A 439 5.33 7.43 -32.09
C PHE A 439 6.81 7.33 -31.68
N VAL A 440 7.15 7.56 -30.40
CA VAL A 440 8.54 7.57 -29.91
C VAL A 440 8.65 6.88 -28.56
N ASP A 441 9.56 5.90 -28.43
CA ASP A 441 9.92 5.31 -27.14
C ASP A 441 10.77 6.30 -26.32
N LEU A 442 10.08 7.24 -25.67
CA LEU A 442 10.72 8.27 -24.86
C LEU A 442 11.48 7.72 -23.65
N SER A 443 11.12 6.56 -23.14
CA SER A 443 11.81 5.97 -21.99
C SER A 443 13.21 5.49 -22.36
N GLY A 444 13.36 4.88 -23.54
CA GLY A 444 14.67 4.50 -24.07
C GLY A 444 15.55 5.68 -24.45
N VAL A 445 14.97 6.76 -24.96
CA VAL A 445 15.69 7.95 -25.42
C VAL A 445 16.18 8.84 -24.25
N ILE A 446 15.31 9.10 -23.26
CA ILE A 446 15.60 10.06 -22.19
C ILE A 446 16.43 9.43 -21.06
N ILE A 447 16.17 8.17 -20.69
CA ILE A 447 16.72 7.55 -19.48
C ILE A 447 17.67 6.40 -19.81
N GLY A 448 17.67 5.89 -21.06
CA GLY A 448 18.42 4.71 -21.46
C GLY A 448 17.98 3.42 -20.79
N LEU A 449 16.76 3.40 -20.27
CA LEU A 449 16.14 2.32 -19.52
C LEU A 449 14.90 1.84 -20.24
N ARG A 450 14.69 0.52 -20.27
CA ARG A 450 13.42 -0.04 -20.77
C ARG A 450 12.51 -0.33 -19.59
N LEU A 451 11.34 0.31 -19.60
CA LEU A 451 10.32 0.21 -18.57
C LEU A 451 9.16 -0.66 -19.06
N PHE A 452 8.78 -1.64 -18.26
CA PHE A 452 7.59 -2.46 -18.47
C PHE A 452 6.61 -2.11 -17.35
N HIS A 453 5.59 -1.33 -17.72
CA HIS A 453 4.57 -0.89 -16.79
C HIS A 453 3.53 -2.00 -16.55
N SER A 454 3.14 -2.18 -15.31
CA SER A 454 1.99 -2.98 -14.92
C SER A 454 1.37 -2.42 -13.65
N ARG A 455 0.14 -2.80 -13.33
CA ARG A 455 -0.51 -2.40 -12.08
C ARG A 455 0.25 -2.83 -10.83
N ASP A 456 1.09 -3.86 -10.91
CA ASP A 456 1.76 -4.48 -9.80
C ASP A 456 3.23 -4.08 -9.65
N GLY A 457 3.73 -3.17 -10.44
CA GLY A 457 5.07 -2.64 -10.36
C GLY A 457 5.62 -2.21 -11.73
N VAL A 458 6.70 -1.44 -11.71
CA VAL A 458 7.49 -1.09 -12.90
C VAL A 458 8.72 -1.97 -12.92
N VAL A 459 8.76 -2.87 -13.89
CA VAL A 459 9.95 -3.66 -14.18
C VAL A 459 10.84 -2.87 -15.14
N MET A 460 12.11 -2.79 -14.83
CA MET A 460 13.09 -2.03 -15.58
C MET A 460 14.30 -2.90 -15.91
N VAL A 461 14.80 -2.78 -17.11
CA VAL A 461 16.07 -3.38 -17.52
C VAL A 461 17.05 -2.26 -17.86
N ASP A 462 18.18 -2.22 -17.14
CA ASP A 462 19.23 -1.24 -17.37
C ASP A 462 20.21 -1.68 -18.48
N ARG A 463 21.19 -0.81 -18.79
CA ARG A 463 22.21 -1.08 -19.81
C ARG A 463 23.10 -2.28 -19.47
N ASN A 464 23.24 -2.59 -18.20
CA ASN A 464 24.01 -3.72 -17.68
C ASN A 464 23.18 -4.99 -17.59
N ARG A 465 21.94 -4.97 -18.14
CA ARG A 465 20.97 -6.09 -18.11
C ARG A 465 20.48 -6.43 -16.70
N ASN A 466 20.66 -5.51 -15.73
CA ASN A 466 20.07 -5.68 -14.42
C ASN A 466 18.55 -5.53 -14.50
N LEU A 467 17.85 -6.47 -13.83
CA LEU A 467 16.43 -6.44 -13.63
C LEU A 467 16.15 -5.69 -12.32
N VAL A 468 15.49 -4.56 -12.45
CA VAL A 468 15.12 -3.69 -11.33
C VAL A 468 13.59 -3.63 -11.28
N TRP A 469 13.02 -3.84 -10.12
CA TRP A 469 11.58 -3.71 -9.88
C TRP A 469 11.34 -2.63 -8.82
N ASP A 470 10.57 -1.60 -9.20
CA ASP A 470 10.26 -0.45 -8.35
C ASP A 470 11.50 0.11 -7.61
N GLY A 471 12.58 0.35 -8.36
CA GLY A 471 13.82 0.91 -7.84
C GLY A 471 14.75 -0.08 -7.13
N LEU A 472 14.31 -1.31 -6.86
CA LEU A 472 15.13 -2.34 -6.21
C LEU A 472 15.73 -3.31 -7.24
N TRP A 473 17.02 -3.57 -7.09
CA TRP A 473 17.69 -4.58 -7.91
C TRP A 473 17.26 -5.99 -7.50
N HIS A 474 16.82 -6.80 -8.45
CA HIS A 474 16.34 -8.15 -8.16
C HIS A 474 17.25 -9.24 -8.71
N SER A 475 17.71 -9.08 -9.94
CA SER A 475 18.52 -10.09 -10.62
C SER A 475 19.16 -9.47 -11.86
N ARG A 476 19.86 -10.30 -12.64
CA ARG A 476 20.43 -9.93 -13.93
C ARG A 476 19.96 -10.89 -14.99
N LEU A 477 19.64 -10.38 -16.18
CA LEU A 477 19.34 -11.22 -17.34
C LEU A 477 20.57 -12.00 -17.75
N SER A 478 20.45 -13.31 -17.91
CA SER A 478 21.56 -14.19 -18.24
C SER A 478 22.18 -13.87 -19.61
N GLN A 479 23.49 -14.10 -19.72
CA GLN A 479 24.24 -14.05 -20.97
C GLN A 479 25.31 -15.14 -20.95
N ALA A 480 25.34 -15.98 -21.96
CA ALA A 480 26.36 -17.02 -22.10
C ALA A 480 26.60 -17.86 -20.82
N ASN A 481 25.52 -18.25 -20.14
CA ASN A 481 25.52 -19.03 -18.88
C ASN A 481 26.15 -18.32 -17.66
N ASP A 482 26.26 -17.01 -17.66
CA ASP A 482 26.76 -16.23 -16.51
C ASP A 482 25.86 -16.29 -15.26
N HIS A 483 24.74 -17.00 -15.34
CA HIS A 483 23.84 -17.26 -14.21
C HIS A 483 24.36 -18.37 -13.29
N VAL A 484 25.21 -19.26 -13.78
CA VAL A 484 25.79 -20.36 -12.99
C VAL A 484 26.68 -19.78 -11.90
N GLY A 485 26.47 -20.23 -10.66
CA GLY A 485 27.13 -19.66 -9.47
C GLY A 485 26.50 -18.37 -8.93
N SER A 486 25.42 -17.86 -9.58
CA SER A 486 24.67 -16.74 -9.01
C SER A 486 23.80 -17.17 -7.81
N ALA A 487 23.40 -16.21 -6.97
CA ALA A 487 22.47 -16.47 -5.86
C ALA A 487 21.21 -17.20 -6.31
N ASN A 488 20.63 -16.79 -7.45
CA ASN A 488 19.42 -17.40 -8.00
C ASN A 488 19.61 -18.85 -8.45
N TRP A 489 20.81 -19.17 -8.91
CA TRP A 489 21.18 -20.54 -9.28
C TRP A 489 21.32 -21.41 -8.02
N TYR A 490 21.98 -20.91 -6.96
CA TYR A 490 22.07 -21.62 -5.68
C TYR A 490 20.72 -21.89 -5.03
N LEU A 491 19.74 -21.00 -5.21
CA LEU A 491 18.38 -21.17 -4.68
C LEU A 491 17.66 -22.42 -5.21
N ALA A 492 18.02 -22.90 -6.40
CA ALA A 492 17.54 -24.18 -6.92
C ALA A 492 18.55 -25.30 -6.65
N THR A 493 19.84 -25.05 -6.82
CA THR A 493 20.87 -26.08 -6.77
C THR A 493 21.03 -26.65 -5.36
N ALA A 494 21.08 -25.82 -4.32
CA ALA A 494 21.27 -26.28 -2.95
C ALA A 494 20.16 -27.21 -2.47
N PRO A 495 18.85 -26.90 -2.64
CA PRO A 495 17.79 -27.82 -2.22
C PRO A 495 17.72 -29.08 -3.09
N VAL A 496 18.06 -29.04 -4.40
CA VAL A 496 18.12 -30.24 -5.26
C VAL A 496 19.23 -31.18 -4.77
N ILE A 497 20.40 -30.64 -4.45
CA ILE A 497 21.52 -31.43 -3.91
C ILE A 497 21.18 -31.99 -2.51
N ALA A 498 20.49 -31.20 -1.68
CA ALA A 498 20.13 -31.62 -0.32
C ALA A 498 18.98 -32.64 -0.27
N HIS A 499 18.11 -32.69 -1.29
CA HIS A 499 16.95 -33.59 -1.31
C HIS A 499 17.37 -35.07 -1.47
N LYS A 500 16.76 -35.97 -0.71
CA LYS A 500 17.15 -37.41 -0.67
C LYS A 500 16.89 -38.18 -1.96
N GLY A 501 16.05 -37.70 -2.84
CA GLY A 501 15.72 -38.34 -4.11
C GLY A 501 15.59 -37.31 -5.24
N PRO A 502 15.13 -37.74 -6.42
CA PRO A 502 14.91 -36.81 -7.53
C PRO A 502 13.78 -35.82 -7.17
N VAL A 503 14.01 -34.54 -7.37
CA VAL A 503 12.99 -33.51 -7.25
C VAL A 503 12.06 -33.60 -8.45
N ARG A 504 10.80 -33.98 -8.25
CA ARG A 504 9.79 -34.14 -9.30
C ARG A 504 8.84 -32.94 -9.42
N GLU A 505 8.47 -32.37 -8.29
CA GLU A 505 7.53 -31.25 -8.19
C GLU A 505 8.19 -30.13 -7.38
N ALA A 506 8.47 -29.01 -8.03
CA ALA A 506 9.04 -27.84 -7.40
C ALA A 506 8.07 -26.65 -7.46
N LEU A 507 8.08 -25.83 -6.43
CA LEU A 507 7.39 -24.54 -6.42
C LEU A 507 8.40 -23.41 -6.30
N VAL A 508 8.28 -22.42 -7.19
CA VAL A 508 9.08 -21.17 -7.15
C VAL A 508 8.16 -20.01 -6.84
N ILE A 509 8.47 -19.29 -5.75
CA ILE A 509 7.78 -18.06 -5.34
C ILE A 509 8.68 -16.88 -5.66
N GLY A 510 8.26 -16.07 -6.65
CA GLY A 510 9.08 -15.01 -7.24
C GLY A 510 9.95 -15.52 -8.40
N VAL A 511 9.48 -15.31 -9.64
CA VAL A 511 10.17 -15.84 -10.85
C VAL A 511 11.33 -14.95 -11.27
N GLY A 512 11.15 -13.63 -11.22
CA GLY A 512 12.17 -12.66 -11.59
C GLY A 512 12.74 -12.89 -13.01
N ALA A 513 14.06 -13.04 -13.14
CA ALA A 513 14.72 -13.36 -14.41
C ALA A 513 14.59 -14.83 -14.83
N GLY A 514 13.97 -15.68 -14.01
CA GLY A 514 13.68 -17.06 -14.35
C GLY A 514 14.77 -18.10 -14.04
N VAL A 515 15.94 -17.67 -13.55
CA VAL A 515 17.10 -18.55 -13.31
C VAL A 515 16.73 -19.73 -12.40
N THR A 516 16.10 -19.49 -11.26
CA THR A 516 15.72 -20.55 -10.29
C THR A 516 14.75 -21.55 -10.91
N ALA A 517 13.72 -21.08 -11.61
CA ALA A 517 12.73 -21.94 -12.25
C ALA A 517 13.36 -22.78 -13.38
N ALA A 518 14.21 -22.17 -14.20
CA ALA A 518 14.93 -22.87 -15.28
C ALA A 518 15.88 -23.94 -14.71
N THR A 519 16.57 -23.65 -13.59
CA THR A 519 17.48 -24.61 -12.95
C THR A 519 16.72 -25.81 -12.37
N PHE A 520 15.55 -25.60 -11.76
CA PHE A 520 14.69 -26.71 -11.31
C PHE A 520 14.18 -27.54 -12.51
N ALA A 521 13.72 -26.89 -13.59
CA ALA A 521 13.31 -27.61 -14.77
C ALA A 521 14.45 -28.45 -15.40
N LYS A 522 15.68 -27.93 -15.36
CA LYS A 522 16.89 -28.61 -15.81
C LYS A 522 17.22 -29.85 -14.97
N SER A 523 16.84 -29.84 -13.66
CA SER A 523 16.98 -31.04 -12.81
C SER A 523 15.94 -32.14 -13.10
N GLY A 524 14.99 -31.89 -14.00
CA GLY A 524 13.91 -32.80 -14.34
C GLY A 524 12.61 -32.56 -13.57
N ALA A 525 12.54 -31.51 -12.75
CA ALA A 525 11.33 -31.16 -12.01
C ALA A 525 10.26 -30.51 -12.90
N ARG A 526 8.99 -30.79 -12.60
CA ARG A 526 7.87 -29.93 -12.97
C ARG A 526 7.81 -28.75 -12.03
N VAL A 527 7.79 -27.55 -12.59
CA VAL A 527 7.87 -26.31 -11.82
C VAL A 527 6.55 -25.56 -11.88
N ASP A 528 5.88 -25.45 -10.76
CA ASP A 528 4.87 -24.41 -10.58
C ASP A 528 5.58 -23.12 -10.11
N ALA A 529 5.20 -21.99 -10.68
CA ALA A 529 5.82 -20.71 -10.32
C ALA A 529 4.75 -19.66 -10.09
N TYR A 530 4.86 -18.92 -9.00
CA TYR A 530 3.98 -17.80 -8.68
C TYR A 530 4.74 -16.50 -8.76
N ASP A 531 4.17 -15.52 -9.47
CA ASP A 531 4.66 -14.14 -9.46
C ASP A 531 3.47 -13.18 -9.49
N VAL A 532 3.56 -12.08 -8.73
CA VAL A 532 2.48 -11.09 -8.66
C VAL A 532 2.54 -10.08 -9.81
N ASN A 533 3.70 -9.92 -10.47
CA ASN A 533 3.92 -8.87 -11.47
C ASN A 533 3.74 -9.36 -12.91
N PRO A 534 2.58 -9.12 -13.55
CA PRO A 534 2.33 -9.51 -14.93
C PRO A 534 3.19 -8.74 -15.96
N GLY A 535 3.86 -7.66 -15.55
CA GLY A 535 4.82 -6.93 -16.40
C GLY A 535 6.00 -7.79 -16.86
N LEU A 536 6.33 -8.85 -16.09
CA LEU A 536 7.32 -9.84 -16.50
C LEU A 536 6.95 -10.60 -17.79
N ARG A 537 5.66 -10.72 -18.14
CA ARG A 537 5.25 -11.30 -19.43
C ARG A 537 5.85 -10.56 -20.62
N GLN A 538 5.89 -9.22 -20.53
CA GLN A 538 6.49 -8.37 -21.56
C GLN A 538 8.01 -8.54 -21.58
N LEU A 539 8.64 -8.65 -20.41
CA LEU A 539 10.06 -8.92 -20.26
C LEU A 539 10.45 -10.24 -20.94
N TYR A 540 9.73 -11.33 -20.64
CA TYR A 540 10.03 -12.67 -21.20
C TYR A 540 9.89 -12.71 -22.72
N ARG A 541 8.88 -12.04 -23.27
CA ARG A 541 8.73 -11.91 -24.74
C ARG A 541 9.87 -11.12 -25.37
N ARG A 542 10.39 -10.11 -24.67
CA ARG A 542 11.41 -9.20 -25.21
C ARG A 542 12.82 -9.74 -25.07
N TYR A 543 13.08 -10.53 -24.02
CA TYR A 543 14.39 -11.07 -23.67
C TYR A 543 14.32 -12.58 -23.39
N PRO A 544 13.88 -13.42 -24.35
CA PRO A 544 13.70 -14.85 -24.10
C PRO A 544 15.01 -15.52 -23.67
N GLU A 545 16.11 -15.27 -24.35
CA GLU A 545 17.43 -15.84 -24.00
C GLU A 545 17.90 -15.36 -22.62
N GLY A 546 17.75 -14.06 -22.33
CA GLY A 546 18.16 -13.48 -21.06
C GLY A 546 17.38 -14.01 -19.87
N THR A 547 16.19 -14.55 -20.09
CA THR A 547 15.32 -15.17 -19.10
C THR A 547 15.29 -16.71 -19.20
N LEU A 548 16.29 -17.29 -19.85
CA LEU A 548 16.45 -18.74 -20.02
C LEU A 548 15.18 -19.42 -20.59
N ARG A 549 14.44 -18.70 -21.44
CA ARG A 549 13.21 -19.15 -22.10
C ARG A 549 12.16 -19.75 -21.15
N VAL A 550 12.08 -19.24 -19.90
CA VAL A 550 11.17 -19.81 -18.88
C VAL A 550 9.70 -19.80 -19.29
N ALA A 551 9.27 -18.83 -20.10
CA ALA A 551 7.90 -18.76 -20.58
C ALA A 551 7.59 -19.74 -21.71
N GLU A 552 8.61 -20.31 -22.36
CA GLU A 552 8.49 -21.27 -23.46
C GLU A 552 8.71 -22.71 -22.99
N ASN A 553 9.22 -22.89 -21.76
CA ASN A 553 9.56 -24.21 -21.22
C ASN A 553 8.31 -24.94 -20.73
N SER A 554 7.96 -26.05 -21.34
CA SER A 554 6.77 -26.84 -21.02
C SER A 554 6.77 -27.47 -19.62
N ALA A 555 7.95 -27.57 -18.98
CA ALA A 555 8.07 -28.03 -17.59
C ALA A 555 7.73 -26.94 -16.57
N ILE A 556 7.58 -25.68 -17.00
CA ILE A 556 7.37 -24.51 -16.11
C ILE A 556 5.97 -23.93 -16.34
N SER A 557 5.17 -23.88 -15.27
CA SER A 557 3.84 -23.27 -15.28
C SER A 557 3.85 -21.99 -14.42
N ILE A 558 3.80 -20.82 -15.07
CA ILE A 558 3.82 -19.53 -14.38
C ILE A 558 2.39 -19.04 -14.16
N ARG A 559 2.03 -18.80 -12.88
CA ARG A 559 0.75 -18.22 -12.46
C ARG A 559 0.96 -16.81 -11.92
N TRP A 560 0.25 -15.85 -12.50
CA TRP A 560 0.34 -14.43 -12.14
C TRP A 560 -0.62 -14.14 -10.99
N GLN A 561 -0.21 -14.51 -9.79
CA GLN A 561 -1.02 -14.34 -8.57
C GLN A 561 -0.12 -14.36 -7.33
N ASP A 562 -0.68 -13.90 -6.22
CA ASP A 562 -0.05 -14.00 -4.91
C ASP A 562 0.16 -15.46 -4.50
N ALA A 563 1.38 -15.78 -4.07
CA ALA A 563 1.78 -17.15 -3.73
C ALA A 563 1.08 -17.68 -2.48
N ARG A 564 0.87 -16.83 -1.47
CA ARG A 564 0.21 -17.22 -0.22
C ARG A 564 -1.24 -17.63 -0.50
N SER A 565 -1.95 -16.81 -1.28
CA SER A 565 -3.32 -17.13 -1.73
C SER A 565 -3.34 -18.38 -2.61
N GLY A 566 -2.41 -18.50 -3.55
CA GLY A 566 -2.30 -19.66 -4.42
C GLY A 566 -2.07 -20.97 -3.68
N LEU A 567 -1.19 -20.97 -2.68
CA LEU A 567 -0.93 -22.10 -1.82
C LEU A 567 -2.10 -22.46 -0.91
N ALA A 568 -2.79 -21.44 -0.38
CA ALA A 568 -3.95 -21.67 0.48
C ALA A 568 -5.13 -22.30 -0.29
N LEU A 569 -5.27 -21.97 -1.58
CA LEU A 569 -6.31 -22.51 -2.46
C LEU A 569 -5.97 -23.87 -3.08
N SER A 570 -4.72 -24.33 -2.98
CA SER A 570 -4.23 -25.58 -3.59
C SER A 570 -3.89 -26.59 -2.51
N ASP A 571 -4.23 -27.85 -2.74
CA ASP A 571 -3.81 -28.96 -1.87
C ASP A 571 -2.56 -29.67 -2.40
N LYS A 572 -1.97 -29.17 -3.48
CA LYS A 572 -0.75 -29.74 -4.07
C LYS A 572 0.42 -29.65 -3.09
N GLN A 573 1.18 -30.73 -2.99
CA GLN A 573 2.42 -30.83 -2.21
C GLN A 573 3.63 -30.91 -3.14
N PHE A 574 4.76 -30.43 -2.66
CA PHE A 574 5.99 -30.28 -3.43
C PHE A 574 7.18 -30.96 -2.75
N ASP A 575 8.10 -31.47 -3.55
CA ASP A 575 9.39 -31.95 -3.08
C ASP A 575 10.28 -30.80 -2.62
N VAL A 576 10.22 -29.68 -3.36
CA VAL A 576 10.93 -28.45 -3.00
C VAL A 576 10.00 -27.25 -3.16
N ILE A 577 9.97 -26.39 -2.17
CA ILE A 577 9.38 -25.05 -2.26
C ILE A 577 10.51 -24.05 -2.08
N GLN A 578 10.65 -23.13 -3.01
CA GLN A 578 11.64 -22.06 -2.94
C GLN A 578 10.97 -20.69 -2.91
N THR A 579 11.47 -19.80 -2.06
CA THR A 579 11.00 -18.41 -2.01
C THR A 579 12.17 -17.43 -2.07
N GLN A 580 12.01 -16.47 -2.99
CA GLN A 580 12.87 -15.29 -3.12
C GLN A 580 11.96 -14.10 -3.40
N PRO A 581 11.07 -13.76 -2.47
CA PRO A 581 9.98 -12.88 -2.86
C PRO A 581 10.44 -11.44 -3.03
N LEU A 582 10.87 -10.85 -1.94
CA LEU A 582 11.11 -9.41 -1.82
C LEU A 582 12.31 -9.20 -0.90
N TYR A 583 12.95 -8.03 -0.99
CA TYR A 583 13.84 -7.61 0.09
C TYR A 583 13.09 -7.55 1.40
N LEU A 584 13.69 -7.99 2.50
CA LEU A 584 13.04 -8.04 3.82
C LEU A 584 12.51 -6.67 4.27
N LYS A 585 13.15 -5.58 3.85
CA LYS A 585 12.73 -4.20 4.10
C LYS A 585 11.54 -3.73 3.24
N GLN A 586 11.12 -4.49 2.24
CA GLN A 586 10.06 -4.08 1.30
C GLN A 586 8.68 -4.30 1.90
N ALA A 587 7.76 -3.38 1.61
CA ALA A 587 6.37 -3.48 2.09
C ALA A 587 5.70 -4.77 1.63
N GLY A 588 5.19 -5.54 2.58
CA GLY A 588 4.55 -6.83 2.31
C GLY A 588 5.48 -8.05 2.38
N SER A 589 6.80 -7.85 2.55
CA SER A 589 7.72 -8.96 2.74
C SER A 589 7.42 -9.78 3.99
N GLY A 590 6.92 -9.14 5.05
CA GLY A 590 6.53 -9.79 6.29
C GLY A 590 5.42 -10.82 6.11
N LEU A 591 4.56 -10.70 5.09
CA LEU A 591 3.52 -11.68 4.79
C LEU A 591 4.08 -13.03 4.29
N LEU A 592 5.27 -12.99 3.67
CA LEU A 592 6.00 -14.15 3.19
C LEU A 592 7.13 -14.57 4.13
N ASN A 593 7.30 -13.87 5.26
CA ASN A 593 8.29 -14.13 6.29
C ASN A 593 7.63 -14.14 7.68
N SER A 594 6.38 -14.61 7.79
CA SER A 594 5.64 -14.76 9.04
C SER A 594 5.55 -16.23 9.47
N GLU A 595 5.38 -16.45 10.76
CA GLU A 595 5.13 -17.79 11.32
C GLU A 595 3.96 -18.48 10.62
N GLN A 596 2.85 -17.75 10.35
CA GLN A 596 1.66 -18.28 9.71
C GLN A 596 1.94 -18.74 8.28
N PHE A 597 2.72 -17.97 7.53
CA PHE A 597 3.11 -18.39 6.18
C PHE A 597 4.01 -19.62 6.19
N TYR A 598 4.97 -19.68 7.10
CA TYR A 598 5.85 -20.84 7.20
C TYR A 598 5.08 -22.11 7.61
N ARG A 599 4.05 -21.99 8.46
CA ARG A 599 3.14 -23.11 8.76
C ARG A 599 2.35 -23.57 7.52
N LEU A 600 1.94 -22.63 6.65
CA LEU A 600 1.30 -22.96 5.37
C LEU A 600 2.27 -23.71 4.45
N ILE A 601 3.52 -23.25 4.34
CA ILE A 601 4.58 -23.92 3.57
C ILE A 601 4.81 -25.34 4.09
N SER A 602 4.95 -25.51 5.42
CA SER A 602 5.18 -26.81 6.06
C SER A 602 4.10 -27.84 5.70
N LYS A 603 2.82 -27.40 5.61
CA LYS A 603 1.70 -28.26 5.18
C LYS A 603 1.76 -28.65 3.70
N ARG A 604 2.47 -27.88 2.87
CA ARG A 604 2.59 -28.09 1.41
C ARG A 604 3.87 -28.79 0.98
N LEU A 605 4.73 -29.15 1.93
CA LEU A 605 5.87 -30.01 1.68
C LEU A 605 5.42 -31.48 1.73
N LYS A 606 5.93 -32.29 0.80
CA LYS A 606 5.85 -33.75 0.86
C LYS A 606 6.74 -34.28 2.01
N PRO A 607 6.56 -35.53 2.44
CA PRO A 607 7.53 -36.17 3.32
C PRO A 607 8.96 -36.06 2.76
N GLY A 608 9.91 -35.63 3.57
CA GLY A 608 11.30 -35.36 3.14
C GLY A 608 11.49 -34.10 2.28
N GLY A 609 10.42 -33.36 2.03
CA GLY A 609 10.48 -32.13 1.23
C GLY A 609 11.24 -30.99 1.89
N ILE A 610 11.79 -30.10 1.08
CA ILE A 610 12.67 -29.01 1.51
C ILE A 610 12.04 -27.65 1.16
N PHE A 611 11.95 -26.78 2.16
CA PHE A 611 11.69 -25.36 1.95
C PHE A 611 13.01 -24.60 1.88
N CYS A 612 13.31 -23.99 0.74
CA CYS A 612 14.49 -23.16 0.51
C CYS A 612 14.11 -21.69 0.60
N LEU A 613 14.62 -21.00 1.59
CA LEU A 613 14.31 -19.60 1.89
C LEU A 613 15.55 -18.72 1.71
N TYR A 614 15.43 -17.65 0.96
CA TYR A 614 16.46 -16.64 0.79
C TYR A 614 16.22 -15.46 1.74
N SER A 615 17.23 -15.16 2.57
CA SER A 615 17.15 -14.12 3.59
C SER A 615 18.07 -12.93 3.22
N ASN A 616 17.59 -12.04 2.34
CA ASN A 616 18.37 -10.90 1.85
C ASN A 616 18.07 -9.60 2.60
N GLY A 617 18.44 -9.53 3.85
CA GLY A 617 18.25 -8.34 4.69
C GLY A 617 19.49 -7.94 5.45
N THR A 618 19.32 -7.04 6.43
CA THR A 618 20.37 -6.78 7.41
C THR A 618 20.62 -8.03 8.26
N PRO A 619 21.77 -8.16 8.92
CA PRO A 619 22.05 -9.28 9.83
C PRO A 619 20.95 -9.46 10.89
N ALA A 620 20.40 -8.36 11.39
CA ALA A 620 19.30 -8.35 12.35
C ALA A 620 18.00 -8.89 11.75
N GLN A 621 17.64 -8.49 10.54
CA GLN A 621 16.47 -9.04 9.84
C GLN A 621 16.65 -10.54 9.54
N ALA A 622 17.82 -10.94 9.11
CA ALA A 622 18.13 -12.35 8.86
C ALA A 622 18.01 -13.20 10.14
N LEU A 623 18.38 -12.66 11.30
CA LEU A 623 18.16 -13.32 12.59
C LEU A 623 16.67 -13.55 12.87
N VAL A 624 15.81 -12.54 12.65
CA VAL A 624 14.35 -12.67 12.80
C VAL A 624 13.80 -13.76 11.90
N VAL A 625 14.24 -13.79 10.64
CA VAL A 625 13.82 -14.84 9.67
C VAL A 625 14.23 -16.24 10.16
N ARG A 626 15.47 -16.40 10.61
CA ARG A 626 15.96 -17.68 11.16
C ARG A 626 15.15 -18.12 12.37
N GLN A 627 14.94 -17.25 13.35
CA GLN A 627 14.15 -17.59 14.56
C GLN A 627 12.71 -17.94 14.23
N THR A 628 12.08 -17.17 13.31
CA THR A 628 10.72 -17.46 12.86
C THR A 628 10.64 -18.82 12.15
N ALA A 629 11.62 -19.14 11.31
CA ALA A 629 11.70 -20.43 10.61
C ALA A 629 11.94 -21.60 11.57
N ALA A 630 12.86 -21.47 12.52
CA ALA A 630 13.18 -22.50 13.51
C ALA A 630 12.01 -22.81 14.45
N LYS A 631 11.08 -21.85 14.66
CA LYS A 631 9.83 -22.09 15.42
C LYS A 631 8.88 -23.05 14.70
N VAL A 632 8.95 -23.16 13.39
CA VAL A 632 8.04 -23.96 12.57
C VAL A 632 8.69 -25.27 12.11
N PHE A 633 9.96 -25.21 11.68
CA PHE A 633 10.67 -26.36 11.10
C PHE A 633 11.67 -26.92 12.10
N ALA A 634 11.48 -28.18 12.49
CA ALA A 634 12.36 -28.86 13.44
C ALA A 634 13.76 -29.13 12.87
N HIS A 635 13.86 -29.32 11.55
CA HIS A 635 15.10 -29.63 10.85
C HIS A 635 15.48 -28.50 9.93
N HIS A 636 16.62 -27.87 10.18
CA HIS A 636 17.06 -26.71 9.45
C HIS A 636 18.58 -26.65 9.32
N ARG A 637 19.05 -26.16 8.19
CA ARG A 637 20.46 -25.88 7.92
C ARG A 637 20.57 -24.55 7.18
N SER A 638 21.63 -23.85 7.41
CA SER A 638 21.97 -22.64 6.66
C SER A 638 23.10 -22.89 5.69
N PHE A 639 23.16 -22.02 4.71
CA PHE A 639 24.09 -22.07 3.60
C PHE A 639 24.55 -20.63 3.32
N SER A 640 25.85 -20.45 3.05
CA SER A 640 26.41 -19.15 2.71
C SER A 640 26.16 -18.06 3.79
N HIS A 641 26.63 -18.32 5.02
CA HIS A 641 26.53 -17.44 6.19
C HIS A 641 25.08 -17.02 6.54
N GLY A 642 24.15 -17.99 6.45
CA GLY A 642 22.75 -17.77 6.82
C GLY A 642 21.91 -17.01 5.79
N TYR A 643 22.40 -16.79 4.59
CA TYR A 643 21.60 -16.19 3.52
C TYR A 643 20.53 -17.12 2.95
N LEU A 644 20.91 -18.37 2.76
CA LEU A 644 20.03 -19.39 2.25
C LEU A 644 19.76 -20.39 3.35
N LEU A 645 18.48 -20.64 3.61
CA LEU A 645 18.04 -21.58 4.64
C LEU A 645 17.37 -22.78 3.97
N LEU A 646 17.78 -23.99 4.37
CA LEU A 646 17.13 -25.23 4.01
C LEU A 646 16.37 -25.73 5.25
N LEU A 647 15.05 -25.84 5.11
CA LEU A 647 14.10 -26.12 6.18
C LEU A 647 13.28 -27.35 5.82
N SER A 648 13.05 -28.24 6.75
CA SER A 648 12.28 -29.47 6.52
C SER A 648 11.51 -29.91 7.74
N ASN A 649 10.43 -30.66 7.51
CA ASN A 649 9.69 -31.34 8.57
C ASN A 649 10.42 -32.63 9.04
N GLU A 650 11.35 -33.15 8.24
CA GLU A 650 12.11 -34.37 8.49
C GLU A 650 13.62 -34.10 8.44
N PRO A 651 14.44 -34.98 9.03
CA PRO A 651 15.89 -34.82 9.07
C PRO A 651 16.51 -34.67 7.67
N LEU A 652 17.33 -33.64 7.51
CA LEU A 652 18.12 -33.41 6.30
C LEU A 652 19.38 -34.28 6.33
N ASP A 653 19.55 -35.14 5.33
CA ASP A 653 20.78 -35.93 5.17
C ASP A 653 21.77 -35.17 4.30
N LEU A 654 22.70 -34.48 4.93
CA LEU A 654 23.77 -33.72 4.31
C LEU A 654 25.13 -34.34 4.62
N SER A 655 25.18 -35.66 4.88
CA SER A 655 26.44 -36.38 5.04
C SER A 655 27.26 -36.33 3.75
N GLU A 656 28.56 -36.28 3.89
CA GLU A 656 29.47 -36.21 2.73
C GLU A 656 29.25 -37.39 1.78
N ASP A 657 29.03 -38.59 2.27
CA ASP A 657 28.80 -39.79 1.49
C ASP A 657 27.50 -39.67 0.66
N SER A 658 26.40 -39.27 1.29
CA SER A 658 25.12 -39.07 0.62
C SER A 658 25.22 -37.95 -0.46
N LEU A 659 25.92 -36.87 -0.17
CA LEU A 659 26.14 -35.81 -1.15
C LEU A 659 27.01 -36.28 -2.32
N ARG A 660 28.08 -37.05 -2.05
CA ARG A 660 28.93 -37.64 -3.10
C ARG A 660 28.16 -38.62 -4.00
N GLU A 661 27.26 -39.44 -3.43
CA GLU A 661 26.41 -40.34 -4.19
C GLU A 661 25.49 -39.55 -5.13
N ARG A 662 24.77 -38.53 -4.61
CA ARG A 662 23.88 -37.68 -5.44
C ARG A 662 24.65 -36.96 -6.55
N PHE A 663 25.87 -36.53 -6.27
CA PHE A 663 26.73 -35.83 -7.24
C PHE A 663 27.13 -36.71 -8.44
N ARG A 664 27.03 -38.04 -8.30
CA ARG A 664 27.24 -39.00 -9.39
C ARG A 664 26.03 -39.17 -10.31
N SER A 665 24.89 -38.56 -9.98
CA SER A 665 23.68 -38.63 -10.80
C SER A 665 23.92 -38.07 -12.21
N ALA A 666 23.23 -38.65 -13.20
CA ALA A 666 23.35 -38.21 -14.57
C ALA A 666 22.33 -37.12 -14.93
N GLY A 667 22.66 -36.37 -15.97
CA GLY A 667 21.74 -35.41 -16.58
C GLY A 667 22.26 -33.97 -16.62
N PRO A 668 21.64 -33.12 -17.45
CA PRO A 668 22.13 -31.78 -17.76
C PRO A 668 22.32 -30.88 -16.52
N PHE A 669 21.50 -31.04 -15.50
CA PHE A 669 21.65 -30.32 -14.22
C PHE A 669 22.96 -30.74 -13.52
N TRP A 670 23.19 -32.02 -13.37
CA TRP A 670 24.38 -32.53 -12.68
C TRP A 670 25.66 -32.24 -13.46
N ASP A 671 25.61 -32.22 -14.81
CA ASP A 671 26.73 -31.82 -15.67
C ASP A 671 27.09 -30.35 -15.45
N GLU A 672 26.10 -29.48 -15.30
CA GLU A 672 26.30 -28.06 -14.99
C GLU A 672 26.89 -27.88 -13.61
N VAL A 673 26.37 -28.57 -12.59
CA VAL A 673 26.88 -28.54 -11.21
C VAL A 673 28.32 -29.02 -11.15
N ARG A 674 28.67 -30.11 -11.83
CA ARG A 674 30.06 -30.62 -11.92
C ARG A 674 30.99 -29.68 -12.68
N SER A 675 30.51 -29.02 -13.70
CA SER A 675 31.31 -28.02 -14.46
C SER A 675 31.62 -26.78 -13.65
N PHE A 676 30.73 -26.41 -12.73
CA PHE A 676 30.95 -25.32 -11.78
C PHE A 676 31.95 -25.73 -10.69
N ASP A 677 31.78 -26.93 -10.11
CA ASP A 677 32.71 -27.50 -9.14
C ASP A 677 33.85 -28.23 -9.89
N ARG A 678 34.90 -27.50 -10.23
CA ARG A 678 36.08 -27.99 -10.98
C ARG A 678 36.71 -29.25 -10.37
N THR A 679 36.45 -29.52 -9.10
CA THR A 679 36.96 -30.72 -8.41
C THR A 679 36.15 -31.98 -8.74
N GLN A 680 35.02 -31.85 -9.41
CA GLN A 680 34.05 -32.92 -9.69
C GLN A 680 33.58 -33.66 -8.44
N THR A 681 33.71 -33.03 -7.28
CA THR A 681 33.27 -33.51 -5.97
C THR A 681 32.38 -32.45 -5.34
N PRO A 682 31.52 -32.78 -4.37
CA PRO A 682 30.68 -31.78 -3.72
C PRO A 682 31.41 -30.81 -2.80
N SER A 683 32.75 -30.72 -2.91
CA SER A 683 33.59 -29.97 -1.97
C SER A 683 33.24 -28.50 -1.87
N VAL A 684 32.93 -27.84 -2.99
CA VAL A 684 32.51 -26.42 -3.00
C VAL A 684 31.17 -26.27 -2.27
N PHE A 685 30.21 -27.18 -2.49
CA PHE A 685 28.91 -27.13 -1.81
C PHE A 685 29.03 -27.46 -0.34
N LEU A 686 29.88 -28.43 0.04
CA LEU A 686 30.15 -28.75 1.44
C LEU A 686 30.73 -27.58 2.21
N GLN A 687 31.63 -26.79 1.58
CA GLN A 687 32.22 -25.60 2.18
C GLN A 687 31.23 -24.44 2.33
N LEU A 688 30.17 -24.41 1.52
CA LEU A 688 29.15 -23.36 1.56
C LEU A 688 28.07 -23.63 2.62
N PHE A 689 27.92 -24.87 3.11
CA PHE A 689 27.06 -25.13 4.26
C PHE A 689 27.68 -24.55 5.52
N ASP A 690 26.91 -23.79 6.24
CA ASP A 690 27.33 -23.25 7.53
C ASP A 690 27.47 -24.40 8.55
N PRO A 691 28.35 -24.25 9.56
CA PRO A 691 28.56 -25.29 10.56
C PRO A 691 27.24 -25.61 11.31
N PRO A 692 27.12 -26.85 11.87
CA PRO A 692 25.92 -27.27 12.56
C PRO A 692 25.48 -26.38 13.74
N ASP A 693 26.44 -25.71 14.36
CA ASP A 693 26.27 -24.78 15.48
C ASP A 693 26.04 -23.33 15.05
N PHE A 694 25.81 -23.08 13.74
CA PHE A 694 25.50 -21.75 13.23
C PHE A 694 24.34 -21.11 14.02
N PRO A 695 24.45 -19.80 14.42
CA PRO A 695 23.50 -19.21 15.36
C PRO A 695 22.12 -18.97 14.75
N TRP A 696 21.12 -19.71 15.25
CA TRP A 696 19.70 -19.54 14.88
C TRP A 696 18.96 -18.59 15.83
N GLY A 697 19.56 -18.17 16.94
CA GLY A 697 18.98 -17.30 17.97
C GLY A 697 18.16 -18.06 19.00
N ARG A 698 17.55 -17.31 19.93
CA ARG A 698 16.86 -17.88 21.11
C ARG A 698 15.35 -18.04 20.93
N GLY A 699 14.78 -17.61 19.81
CA GLY A 699 13.33 -17.65 19.55
C GLY A 699 12.54 -16.49 20.15
N ASP A 700 13.22 -15.43 20.54
CA ASP A 700 12.66 -14.21 21.15
C ASP A 700 12.22 -13.14 20.12
N LEU A 701 12.59 -13.34 18.85
CA LEU A 701 12.28 -12.43 17.74
C LEU A 701 11.51 -13.16 16.63
N ILE A 702 10.18 -13.14 16.72
CA ILE A 702 9.30 -13.84 15.79
C ILE A 702 8.49 -12.83 14.97
N SER A 703 8.56 -12.94 13.65
CA SER A 703 7.70 -12.18 12.74
C SER A 703 6.37 -12.91 12.56
N THR A 704 5.27 -12.18 12.76
CA THR A 704 3.91 -12.71 12.62
C THR A 704 3.07 -11.84 11.71
N ASP A 705 1.90 -12.33 11.29
CA ASP A 705 0.96 -11.52 10.51
C ASP A 705 0.46 -10.29 11.27
N ASP A 706 0.33 -10.36 12.59
CA ASP A 706 -0.03 -9.20 13.42
C ASP A 706 1.13 -8.22 13.60
N HIS A 707 2.36 -8.74 13.74
CA HIS A 707 3.55 -7.95 13.96
C HIS A 707 4.66 -8.34 12.96
N PRO A 708 4.62 -7.84 11.71
CA PRO A 708 5.58 -8.17 10.67
C PRO A 708 6.87 -7.36 10.86
N ILE A 709 7.58 -7.58 11.97
CA ILE A 709 8.74 -6.77 12.38
C ILE A 709 9.88 -6.80 11.36
N VAL A 710 9.98 -7.87 10.58
CA VAL A 710 11.02 -8.04 9.56
C VAL A 710 11.02 -6.92 8.51
N GLU A 711 9.88 -6.25 8.28
CA GLU A 711 9.76 -5.13 7.34
C GLU A 711 10.42 -3.83 7.82
N TYR A 712 10.77 -3.73 9.10
CA TYR A 712 11.22 -2.51 9.77
C TYR A 712 12.68 -2.61 10.26
N PRO A 713 13.69 -2.51 9.39
CA PRO A 713 15.08 -2.79 9.73
C PRO A 713 15.60 -1.98 10.92
N SER A 714 15.30 -0.69 11.02
CA SER A 714 15.76 0.16 12.12
C SER A 714 15.18 -0.26 13.49
N PHE A 715 13.93 -0.72 13.52
CA PHE A 715 13.31 -1.24 14.75
C PHE A 715 13.86 -2.61 15.12
N VAL A 716 14.07 -3.47 14.14
CA VAL A 716 14.68 -4.79 14.36
C VAL A 716 16.11 -4.65 14.87
N GLU A 717 16.92 -3.76 14.30
CA GLU A 717 18.29 -3.50 14.73
C GLU A 717 18.35 -2.98 16.17
N ALA A 718 17.45 -2.07 16.56
CA ALA A 718 17.36 -1.61 17.94
C ALA A 718 17.01 -2.77 18.89
N ARG A 719 15.97 -3.54 18.56
CA ARG A 719 15.49 -4.66 19.38
C ARG A 719 16.52 -5.78 19.52
N VAL A 720 17.22 -6.11 18.44
CA VAL A 720 18.31 -7.12 18.43
C VAL A 720 19.44 -6.69 19.37
N ARG A 721 19.81 -5.40 19.35
CA ARG A 721 20.82 -4.83 20.24
C ARG A 721 20.38 -4.87 21.70
N ASP A 722 19.14 -4.47 22.00
CA ASP A 722 18.56 -4.45 23.34
C ASP A 722 18.49 -5.89 23.95
N LEU A 723 18.30 -6.91 23.12
CA LEU A 723 18.31 -8.30 23.50
C LEU A 723 19.73 -8.90 23.64
N GLY A 724 20.76 -8.09 23.42
CA GLY A 724 22.15 -8.48 23.61
C GLY A 724 22.74 -9.36 22.51
N TYR A 725 22.18 -9.29 21.30
CA TYR A 725 22.81 -9.91 20.13
C TYR A 725 23.85 -8.98 19.57
N HIS A 726 25.11 -9.35 19.72
CA HIS A 726 26.28 -8.67 19.17
C HIS A 726 26.93 -9.57 18.13
N ASP A 727 27.72 -9.03 17.22
CA ASP A 727 28.51 -9.75 16.23
C ASP A 727 27.73 -10.73 15.35
N LEU A 728 26.55 -10.30 14.87
CA LEU A 728 25.79 -11.10 13.93
C LEU A 728 26.58 -11.28 12.63
N PRO A 729 26.63 -12.50 12.08
CA PRO A 729 27.32 -12.75 10.83
C PRO A 729 26.71 -11.88 9.73
N ALA A 730 27.58 -11.09 9.09
CA ALA A 730 27.16 -10.33 7.92
C ALA A 730 26.87 -11.31 6.79
N PRO A 731 25.66 -11.23 6.22
CA PRO A 731 25.32 -12.06 5.12
C PRO A 731 26.27 -11.76 3.93
N GLY A 732 26.90 -12.78 3.33
CA GLY A 732 27.82 -12.67 2.21
C GLY A 732 27.84 -13.93 1.36
N PHE A 733 27.48 -13.83 0.06
CA PHE A 733 27.92 -14.88 -0.86
C PHE A 733 29.45 -14.76 -1.00
N VAL A 734 30.14 -15.86 -0.75
CA VAL A 734 31.55 -15.99 -1.12
C VAL A 734 31.61 -15.84 -2.66
N ARG A 735 32.26 -14.77 -3.12
CA ARG A 735 32.47 -14.51 -4.55
C ARG A 735 33.42 -15.53 -5.15
#